data_23a14f3b027d17bec8b761c92560183c
#
_entry.id   23a14f3b027d17bec8b761c92560183c
#
_cell.length_a   1.000
_cell.length_b   1.000
_cell.length_c   1.000
_cell.angle_alpha   90.00
_cell.angle_beta   90.00
_cell.angle_gamma   90.00
#
_symmetry.space_group_name_H-M   'P 1'
#
loop_
_entity.id
_entity.type
_entity.pdbx_description
1 polymer ?
#
loop_
_entity_poly.entity_id
_entity_poly.type
_entity_poly.pdbx_seq_one_letter_code
_entity_poly.pdbx_strand_id
1 'polypeptide(L)'
;MGESWFVLKDLGKPDGLLSIAGFKVNVLPVIMTLINIVSGMIYTKGFSVREKLQLNIIAIIFLVLLYSSPSGLVFYWILNNIFSLCKNVVFKCKNPKKILHRVLSIIICLFVFLLFIKKGSIVKKLFVVCFAVIFIFLPKLIRVGAKFIDKRIISLTNQNLPDLSILIISGLGLSLLCGFVLPSSVIASSPTEFCYIGNTPNPMSYIWHSLTLFLGFFLFWPFVIYKMFDEKVKKIETVLFFIAFITALANAFLFKINISNISITLSFLDMSVIKNVNIINKVCPFIFTILLFALFVIILCKNKVSFAKLFCVALCFAELGICITKYNKISRIYKENAAKVEKEISRDIEISPVYHLSKTKKNVVVLFLDRAINGLFYNSLSTLPELRNQFTGFTYYPNTVSFGTGTAMASPSMLGGYEYTPDKLNARNKELLSKKHREATLVLPTLFIKKGFDVTLSDPPCINYKWGVDYSGINNIDNLNVFSLNGKYRDKFLADNNIKLNDNMDKIIYKEMPFFVLVQIIYPALRNSLYNNLRSDKSDSNLIIEMNDTYLKSISDLYYMNELTDFDAEKEQYIFITNEVCHQPTFLKEDYTLPADINDSCWKNFKTVSNAVLINSQALTASLKFIGKWIDYLKENDVYDNTRIIIVADHGFNLPIEVFKNFSSKKFSSVSPAWYYPILLVKDFNSSGDIKVDNTFMTNADTLFIAKEGLGLENINPFTGNELKKEKSNGVDIYHCKIVETNVEYMADKTKFTLDKNEAYHVKENIFDENNWIPLKDLEKEGVKNE
;
A
#
# COMPACT_ATOMS: atom_id res chain seq x y z
N MET A 1 -5.79 22.13 19.43
CA MET A 1 -6.09 22.53 20.82
C MET A 1 -7.59 22.40 20.95
N GLY A 2 -8.10 21.93 22.11
CA GLY A 2 -9.52 21.58 22.28
C GLY A 2 -9.75 20.10 22.62
N GLU A 3 -8.66 19.34 22.86
CA GLU A 3 -8.78 17.95 23.30
C GLU A 3 -9.34 17.88 24.73
N SER A 4 -10.30 16.98 24.94
CA SER A 4 -10.93 16.73 26.23
C SER A 4 -10.40 15.43 26.85
N TRP A 5 -10.31 15.39 28.19
CA TRP A 5 -9.96 14.19 28.92
C TRP A 5 -10.79 14.06 30.20
N PHE A 6 -11.57 12.99 30.28
CA PHE A 6 -12.46 12.68 31.43
C PHE A 6 -13.39 13.87 31.78
N VAL A 7 -13.16 14.60 32.86
CA VAL A 7 -13.97 15.76 33.28
C VAL A 7 -13.46 17.09 32.72
N LEU A 8 -12.30 17.12 32.08
CA LEU A 8 -11.69 18.32 31.51
C LEU A 8 -12.15 18.49 30.08
N LYS A 9 -12.89 19.57 29.79
CA LYS A 9 -13.50 19.83 28.47
C LYS A 9 -12.48 20.31 27.41
N ASP A 10 -11.42 20.99 27.86
CA ASP A 10 -10.34 21.52 27.00
C ASP A 10 -9.04 21.57 27.80
N LEU A 11 -8.10 20.72 27.44
CA LEU A 11 -6.79 20.64 28.11
C LEU A 11 -5.90 21.86 27.85
N GLY A 12 -6.22 22.67 26.85
CA GLY A 12 -5.51 23.91 26.51
C GLY A 12 -5.97 25.14 27.31
N LYS A 13 -7.03 25.02 28.13
CA LYS A 13 -7.62 26.12 28.95
C LYS A 13 -7.58 25.79 30.42
N PRO A 14 -7.72 26.80 31.33
CA PRO A 14 -7.91 26.59 32.77
C PRO A 14 -9.13 25.70 33.01
N ASP A 15 -9.11 24.89 34.07
CA ASP A 15 -10.10 23.83 34.30
C ASP A 15 -11.53 24.31 34.61
N GLY A 16 -11.69 25.42 35.34
CA GLY A 16 -13.00 25.99 35.65
C GLY A 16 -14.03 24.97 36.13
N LEU A 17 -13.62 23.93 36.89
CA LEU A 17 -14.48 22.79 37.27
C LEU A 17 -15.57 23.13 38.24
N LEU A 18 -15.42 24.17 39.05
CA LEU A 18 -16.44 24.66 39.95
C LEU A 18 -16.89 26.06 39.53
N SER A 19 -18.19 26.31 39.71
CA SER A 19 -18.76 27.64 39.56
C SER A 19 -19.42 28.05 40.88
N ILE A 20 -18.90 29.10 41.53
CA ILE A 20 -19.40 29.63 42.79
C ILE A 20 -19.84 31.08 42.55
N ALA A 21 -21.13 31.39 42.78
CA ALA A 21 -21.72 32.72 42.57
C ALA A 21 -21.41 33.33 41.17
N GLY A 22 -21.37 32.49 40.11
CA GLY A 22 -21.08 32.93 38.73
C GLY A 22 -19.60 33.03 38.38
N PHE A 23 -18.70 32.87 39.34
CA PHE A 23 -17.25 32.85 39.08
C PHE A 23 -16.73 31.40 38.85
N LYS A 24 -15.96 31.18 37.80
CA LYS A 24 -15.30 29.88 37.55
C LYS A 24 -14.06 29.74 38.42
N VAL A 25 -14.02 28.69 39.22
CA VAL A 25 -12.89 28.35 40.10
C VAL A 25 -12.08 27.21 39.49
N ASN A 26 -10.77 27.42 39.37
CA ASN A 26 -9.83 26.40 38.88
C ASN A 26 -9.45 25.50 40.07
N VAL A 27 -9.92 24.27 40.04
CA VAL A 27 -9.77 23.30 41.13
C VAL A 27 -8.46 22.57 41.08
N LEU A 28 -7.93 22.28 39.89
CA LEU A 28 -6.69 21.52 39.71
C LEU A 28 -5.49 22.18 40.39
N PRO A 29 -5.22 23.50 40.26
CA PRO A 29 -4.12 24.15 40.96
C PRO A 29 -4.24 24.04 42.51
N VAL A 30 -5.45 24.08 43.02
CA VAL A 30 -5.70 23.91 44.48
C VAL A 30 -5.35 22.46 44.88
N ILE A 31 -5.80 21.45 44.14
CA ILE A 31 -5.47 20.05 44.42
C ILE A 31 -3.97 19.84 44.34
N MET A 32 -3.30 20.39 43.32
CA MET A 32 -1.86 20.33 43.17
C MET A 32 -1.12 20.88 44.40
N THR A 33 -1.56 22.03 44.89
CA THR A 33 -0.98 22.66 46.04
C THR A 33 -1.18 21.85 47.31
N LEU A 34 -2.39 21.27 47.52
CA LEU A 34 -2.64 20.38 48.65
C LEU A 34 -1.72 19.15 48.63
N ILE A 35 -1.54 18.55 47.47
CA ILE A 35 -0.64 17.39 47.30
C ILE A 35 0.80 17.79 47.61
N ASN A 36 1.24 18.98 47.19
CA ASN A 36 2.56 19.52 47.50
C ASN A 36 2.76 19.77 49.00
N ILE A 37 1.79 20.33 49.67
CA ILE A 37 1.83 20.54 51.12
C ILE A 37 1.92 19.18 51.86
N VAL A 38 1.07 18.20 51.51
CA VAL A 38 1.10 16.84 52.10
C VAL A 38 2.44 16.17 51.84
N SER A 39 2.96 16.27 50.60
CA SER A 39 4.28 15.74 50.25
C SER A 39 5.38 16.41 51.06
N GLY A 40 5.33 17.73 51.19
CA GLY A 40 6.22 18.54 52.02
C GLY A 40 6.19 18.12 53.49
N MET A 41 5.04 17.92 54.08
CA MET A 41 4.88 17.42 55.47
C MET A 41 5.56 16.04 55.67
N ILE A 42 5.43 15.15 54.73
CA ILE A 42 6.02 13.81 54.82
C ILE A 42 7.55 13.87 54.61
N TYR A 43 8.01 14.74 53.71
CA TYR A 43 9.45 14.90 53.42
C TYR A 43 10.21 15.60 54.51
N THR A 44 9.61 16.63 55.10
CA THR A 44 10.27 17.50 56.10
C THR A 44 10.10 17.04 57.55
N LYS A 45 9.73 15.76 57.78
CA LYS A 45 9.65 15.20 59.14
C LYS A 45 11.07 15.23 59.76
N GLY A 46 11.23 16.11 60.77
CA GLY A 46 12.50 16.35 61.42
C GLY A 46 13.21 17.66 61.04
N PHE A 47 12.72 18.42 60.05
CA PHE A 47 13.28 19.72 59.68
C PHE A 47 12.82 20.85 60.64
N SER A 48 13.53 21.95 60.65
CA SER A 48 13.18 23.15 61.45
C SER A 48 11.88 23.77 60.96
N VAL A 49 11.20 24.50 61.82
CA VAL A 49 9.92 25.22 61.50
C VAL A 49 10.14 26.19 60.34
N ARG A 50 11.31 26.85 60.26
CA ARG A 50 11.65 27.82 59.23
C ARG A 50 11.76 27.14 57.84
N GLU A 51 12.33 25.98 57.73
CA GLU A 51 12.47 25.22 56.47
C GLU A 51 11.09 24.69 56.02
N LYS A 52 10.24 24.23 56.93
CA LYS A 52 8.85 23.81 56.63
C LYS A 52 8.03 24.97 56.10
N LEU A 53 8.19 26.16 56.72
CA LEU A 53 7.48 27.34 56.25
C LEU A 53 7.89 27.77 54.84
N GLN A 54 9.18 27.75 54.56
CA GLN A 54 9.73 28.07 53.23
C GLN A 54 9.17 27.19 52.14
N LEU A 55 9.05 25.88 52.35
CA LEU A 55 8.49 24.94 51.39
C LEU A 55 7.00 25.15 51.16
N ASN A 56 6.24 25.49 52.23
CA ASN A 56 4.82 25.78 52.09
C ASN A 56 4.56 27.13 51.38
N ILE A 57 5.41 28.14 51.60
CA ILE A 57 5.36 29.42 50.88
C ILE A 57 5.60 29.18 49.38
N ILE A 58 6.58 28.36 49.00
CA ILE A 58 6.84 27.99 47.61
C ILE A 58 5.60 27.31 46.98
N ALA A 59 4.94 26.41 47.70
CA ALA A 59 3.75 25.75 47.21
C ALA A 59 2.58 26.74 46.94
N ILE A 60 2.45 27.79 47.79
CA ILE A 60 1.46 28.85 47.59
C ILE A 60 1.82 29.75 46.41
N ILE A 61 3.13 30.09 46.25
CA ILE A 61 3.61 30.83 45.08
C ILE A 61 3.24 30.08 43.77
N PHE A 62 3.45 28.76 43.72
CA PHE A 62 3.07 27.94 42.58
C PHE A 62 1.55 27.91 42.37
N LEU A 63 0.74 27.96 43.40
CA LEU A 63 -0.71 28.09 43.26
C LEU A 63 -1.09 29.36 42.51
N VAL A 64 -0.50 30.49 42.87
CA VAL A 64 -0.78 31.78 42.23
C VAL A 64 -0.30 31.77 40.77
N LEU A 65 0.92 31.31 40.53
CA LEU A 65 1.54 31.28 39.19
C LEU A 65 0.79 30.34 38.21
N LEU A 66 0.31 29.21 38.71
CA LEU A 66 -0.33 28.18 37.84
C LEU A 66 -1.87 28.24 37.89
N TYR A 67 -2.47 29.17 38.59
CA TYR A 67 -3.92 29.25 38.75
C TYR A 67 -4.66 29.42 37.42
N SER A 68 -4.12 30.20 36.50
CA SER A 68 -4.68 30.46 35.17
C SER A 68 -4.01 29.62 34.06
N SER A 69 -3.19 28.63 34.43
CA SER A 69 -2.51 27.79 33.46
C SER A 69 -3.42 26.75 32.79
N PRO A 70 -3.08 26.26 31.59
CA PRO A 70 -3.82 25.21 30.91
C PRO A 70 -4.01 23.99 31.83
N SER A 71 -5.24 23.43 31.84
CA SER A 71 -5.62 22.31 32.71
C SER A 71 -4.74 21.04 32.46
N GLY A 72 -4.31 20.81 31.24
CA GLY A 72 -3.41 19.71 30.90
C GLY A 72 -2.03 19.83 31.57
N LEU A 73 -1.48 21.05 31.66
CA LEU A 73 -0.21 21.32 32.34
C LEU A 73 -0.33 21.10 33.84
N VAL A 74 -1.39 21.62 34.45
CA VAL A 74 -1.61 21.48 35.91
C VAL A 74 -1.89 20.03 36.28
N PHE A 75 -2.64 19.30 35.43
CA PHE A 75 -2.90 17.88 35.60
C PHE A 75 -1.61 17.04 35.52
N TYR A 76 -0.72 17.34 34.57
CA TYR A 76 0.59 16.71 34.50
C TYR A 76 1.39 16.93 35.80
N TRP A 77 1.40 18.16 36.35
CA TRP A 77 2.07 18.46 37.60
C TRP A 77 1.44 17.71 38.80
N ILE A 78 0.14 17.55 38.83
CA ILE A 78 -0.56 16.76 39.87
C ILE A 78 -0.06 15.30 39.81
N LEU A 79 -0.05 14.69 38.62
CA LEU A 79 0.42 13.30 38.44
C LEU A 79 1.87 13.14 38.86
N ASN A 80 2.72 14.08 38.48
CA ASN A 80 4.14 14.07 38.84
C ASN A 80 4.35 14.17 40.36
N ASN A 81 3.57 15.03 41.03
CA ASN A 81 3.62 15.20 42.48
C ASN A 81 3.08 13.96 43.23
N ILE A 82 1.99 13.35 42.74
CA ILE A 82 1.48 12.08 43.26
C ILE A 82 2.51 10.98 43.10
N PHE A 83 3.13 10.87 41.92
CA PHE A 83 4.19 9.89 41.67
C PHE A 83 5.37 10.07 42.62
N SER A 84 5.84 11.32 42.81
CA SER A 84 6.91 11.65 43.70
C SER A 84 6.58 11.34 45.18
N LEU A 85 5.34 11.63 45.59
CA LEU A 85 4.83 11.30 46.91
C LEU A 85 4.81 9.79 47.15
N CYS A 86 4.20 9.02 46.22
CA CYS A 86 4.15 7.56 46.27
C CYS A 86 5.56 6.94 46.30
N LYS A 87 6.45 7.43 45.43
CA LYS A 87 7.87 7.02 45.41
C LYS A 87 8.53 7.23 46.79
N ASN A 88 8.42 8.41 47.36
CA ASN A 88 9.02 8.75 48.64
C ASN A 88 8.47 7.92 49.80
N VAL A 89 7.15 7.65 49.82
CA VAL A 89 6.51 6.79 50.81
C VAL A 89 7.03 5.35 50.67
N VAL A 90 7.06 4.80 49.43
CA VAL A 90 7.52 3.44 49.18
C VAL A 90 8.99 3.26 49.55
N PHE A 91 9.87 4.24 49.25
CA PHE A 91 11.30 4.16 49.57
C PHE A 91 11.61 4.31 51.06
N LYS A 92 10.67 4.88 51.87
CA LYS A 92 10.82 4.90 53.34
C LYS A 92 10.45 3.55 54.03
N CYS A 93 9.88 2.61 53.28
CA CYS A 93 9.55 1.27 53.80
C CYS A 93 10.77 0.35 53.87
N LYS A 94 10.82 -0.57 54.87
CA LYS A 94 11.93 -1.51 55.09
C LYS A 94 12.23 -2.43 53.85
N ASN A 95 11.27 -2.68 52.95
CA ASN A 95 11.46 -3.51 51.78
C ASN A 95 10.69 -2.92 50.57
N PRO A 96 11.13 -1.77 49.97
CA PRO A 96 10.34 -1.08 48.95
C PRO A 96 10.05 -1.93 47.71
N LYS A 97 10.99 -2.75 47.25
CA LYS A 97 10.85 -3.63 46.07
C LYS A 97 9.75 -4.69 46.29
N LYS A 98 9.60 -5.26 47.51
CA LYS A 98 8.54 -6.22 47.83
C LYS A 98 7.16 -5.57 47.89
N ILE A 99 7.09 -4.34 48.44
CA ILE A 99 5.82 -3.59 48.50
C ILE A 99 5.37 -3.22 47.11
N LEU A 100 6.25 -2.66 46.29
CA LEU A 100 5.95 -2.29 44.91
C LEU A 100 5.46 -3.50 44.11
N HIS A 101 6.13 -4.65 44.21
CA HIS A 101 5.72 -5.86 43.53
C HIS A 101 4.33 -6.33 44.00
N ARG A 102 4.01 -6.27 45.30
CA ARG A 102 2.68 -6.64 45.82
C ARG A 102 1.59 -5.72 45.31
N VAL A 103 1.83 -4.40 45.31
CA VAL A 103 0.88 -3.40 44.79
C VAL A 103 0.62 -3.62 43.33
N LEU A 104 1.67 -3.79 42.51
CA LEU A 104 1.54 -4.09 41.07
C LEU A 104 0.80 -5.42 40.83
N SER A 105 1.07 -6.46 41.63
CA SER A 105 0.35 -7.73 41.53
C SER A 105 -1.15 -7.59 41.79
N ILE A 106 -1.54 -6.77 42.80
CA ILE A 106 -2.94 -6.47 43.07
C ILE A 106 -3.59 -5.73 41.90
N ILE A 107 -2.92 -4.71 41.36
CA ILE A 107 -3.40 -3.95 40.20
C ILE A 107 -3.58 -4.86 38.98
N ILE A 108 -2.63 -5.75 38.70
CA ILE A 108 -2.72 -6.73 37.61
C ILE A 108 -3.89 -7.70 37.84
N CYS A 109 -4.10 -8.19 39.06
CA CYS A 109 -5.25 -9.05 39.35
C CYS A 109 -6.59 -8.32 39.13
N LEU A 110 -6.70 -7.08 39.56
CA LEU A 110 -7.90 -6.25 39.33
C LEU A 110 -8.13 -6.02 37.82
N PHE A 111 -7.05 -5.75 37.08
CA PHE A 111 -7.11 -5.57 35.63
C PHE A 111 -7.56 -6.86 34.91
N VAL A 112 -7.04 -8.02 35.32
CA VAL A 112 -7.46 -9.32 34.80
C VAL A 112 -8.95 -9.55 35.11
N PHE A 113 -9.39 -9.26 36.33
CA PHE A 113 -10.80 -9.38 36.72
C PHE A 113 -11.72 -8.51 35.84
N LEU A 114 -11.35 -7.24 35.62
CA LEU A 114 -12.09 -6.33 34.74
C LEU A 114 -12.12 -6.79 33.28
N LEU A 115 -11.05 -7.42 32.78
CA LEU A 115 -11.01 -7.99 31.44
C LEU A 115 -11.97 -9.17 31.26
N PHE A 116 -12.25 -9.95 32.33
CA PHE A 116 -13.21 -11.06 32.26
C PHE A 116 -14.66 -10.56 32.15
N ILE A 117 -14.97 -9.37 32.66
CA ILE A 117 -16.31 -8.75 32.58
C ILE A 117 -16.58 -8.26 31.15
N LYS A 118 -15.56 -7.85 30.39
CA LYS A 118 -15.72 -7.39 29.00
C LYS A 118 -15.87 -8.56 28.01
N LYS A 119 -16.76 -8.42 27.01
CA LYS A 119 -16.86 -9.37 25.89
C LYS A 119 -15.55 -9.35 25.09
N GLY A 120 -14.98 -10.53 24.78
CA GLY A 120 -13.73 -10.64 24.01
C GLY A 120 -13.23 -12.08 23.90
N SER A 121 -12.27 -12.32 23.01
CA SER A 121 -11.70 -13.64 22.74
C SER A 121 -11.12 -14.29 24.01
N ILE A 122 -11.55 -15.52 24.31
CA ILE A 122 -11.07 -16.34 25.44
C ILE A 122 -9.55 -16.53 25.36
N VAL A 123 -8.99 -16.73 24.16
CA VAL A 123 -7.54 -16.91 23.96
C VAL A 123 -6.74 -15.69 24.43
N LYS A 124 -7.20 -14.48 24.11
CA LYS A 124 -6.56 -13.23 24.57
C LYS A 124 -6.64 -13.10 26.09
N LYS A 125 -7.77 -13.45 26.69
CA LYS A 125 -7.95 -13.44 28.16
C LYS A 125 -7.02 -14.43 28.86
N LEU A 126 -6.92 -15.67 28.35
CA LEU A 126 -5.99 -16.67 28.87
C LEU A 126 -4.53 -16.21 28.77
N PHE A 127 -4.14 -15.56 27.68
CA PHE A 127 -2.78 -15.02 27.52
C PHE A 127 -2.46 -13.98 28.62
N VAL A 128 -3.40 -13.06 28.90
CA VAL A 128 -3.24 -12.04 29.96
C VAL A 128 -3.18 -12.69 31.35
N VAL A 129 -3.98 -13.75 31.59
CA VAL A 129 -3.92 -14.53 32.83
C VAL A 129 -2.55 -15.20 33.00
N CYS A 130 -2.03 -15.87 31.96
CA CYS A 130 -0.69 -16.48 31.98
C CYS A 130 0.39 -15.44 32.30
N PHE A 131 0.31 -14.26 31.66
CA PHE A 131 1.24 -13.16 31.96
C PHE A 131 1.14 -12.67 33.41
N ALA A 132 -0.09 -12.53 33.95
CA ALA A 132 -0.33 -12.15 35.34
C ALA A 132 0.25 -13.15 36.31
N VAL A 133 0.04 -14.47 36.05
CA VAL A 133 0.60 -15.55 36.87
C VAL A 133 2.13 -15.52 36.84
N ILE A 134 2.75 -15.39 35.67
CA ILE A 134 4.21 -15.26 35.53
C ILE A 134 4.72 -14.06 36.33
N PHE A 135 4.06 -12.89 36.22
CA PHE A 135 4.45 -11.68 36.95
C PHE A 135 4.37 -11.85 38.48
N ILE A 136 3.29 -12.47 38.99
CA ILE A 136 3.09 -12.71 40.43
C ILE A 136 4.19 -13.64 40.96
N PHE A 137 4.53 -14.70 40.20
CA PHE A 137 5.58 -15.65 40.59
C PHE A 137 6.99 -15.21 40.18
N LEU A 138 7.15 -14.08 39.47
CA LEU A 138 8.44 -13.60 38.96
C LEU A 138 9.56 -13.57 40.03
N PRO A 139 9.38 -13.06 41.27
CA PRO A 139 10.42 -13.08 42.29
C PRO A 139 10.82 -14.50 42.73
N LYS A 140 9.91 -15.47 42.65
CA LYS A 140 10.20 -16.87 42.94
C LYS A 140 10.93 -17.53 41.78
N LEU A 141 10.47 -17.29 40.56
CA LEU A 141 11.12 -17.74 39.33
C LEU A 141 12.54 -17.20 39.19
N ILE A 142 12.74 -15.90 39.47
CA ILE A 142 14.08 -15.27 39.48
C ILE A 142 14.98 -15.95 40.53
N ARG A 143 14.48 -16.26 41.75
CA ARG A 143 15.25 -16.94 42.78
C ARG A 143 15.60 -18.38 42.40
N VAL A 144 14.67 -19.13 41.79
CA VAL A 144 14.91 -20.51 41.31
C VAL A 144 15.89 -20.46 40.14
N GLY A 145 15.64 -19.57 39.17
CA GLY A 145 16.54 -19.32 38.03
C GLY A 145 17.94 -18.90 38.48
N ALA A 146 18.02 -17.95 39.43
CA ALA A 146 19.31 -17.50 39.98
C ALA A 146 20.03 -18.66 40.69
N LYS A 147 19.37 -19.49 41.47
CA LYS A 147 19.98 -20.68 42.07
C LYS A 147 20.47 -21.72 41.05
N PHE A 148 19.73 -21.84 39.91
CA PHE A 148 20.14 -22.74 38.82
C PHE A 148 21.31 -22.11 38.03
N ILE A 149 21.28 -20.80 37.83
CA ILE A 149 22.33 -20.00 37.18
C ILE A 149 23.57 -19.91 38.08
N ASP A 150 23.42 -19.64 39.40
CA ASP A 150 24.55 -19.54 40.35
C ASP A 150 25.31 -20.87 40.46
N LYS A 151 24.65 -22.02 40.42
CA LYS A 151 25.34 -23.31 40.56
C LYS A 151 26.12 -23.80 39.34
N ARG A 152 25.78 -23.34 38.12
CA ARG A 152 26.42 -23.81 36.87
C ARG A 152 27.01 -22.71 35.98
N ILE A 153 26.52 -21.48 36.04
CA ILE A 153 26.96 -20.39 35.14
C ILE A 153 27.91 -19.39 35.86
N ILE A 154 27.71 -19.13 37.15
CA ILE A 154 28.58 -18.20 37.88
C ILE A 154 29.97 -18.81 38.16
N SER A 155 30.08 -20.16 38.30
CA SER A 155 31.40 -20.78 38.31
C SER A 155 32.11 -20.73 36.95
N LEU A 156 31.38 -20.49 35.87
CA LEU A 156 31.88 -20.31 34.48
C LEU A 156 32.16 -18.86 34.14
N THR A 157 31.65 -17.88 34.92
CA THR A 157 31.65 -16.45 34.54
C THR A 157 32.59 -15.58 35.39
N ASN A 158 33.41 -16.15 36.25
CA ASN A 158 34.33 -15.37 37.09
C ASN A 158 35.57 -14.82 36.37
N GLN A 159 35.72 -15.16 35.06
CA GLN A 159 36.84 -14.63 34.26
C GLN A 159 36.33 -14.19 32.89
N ASN A 160 36.46 -12.89 32.61
CA ASN A 160 36.23 -12.25 31.29
C ASN A 160 34.81 -12.30 30.68
N LEU A 161 34.00 -11.39 31.17
CA LEU A 161 32.64 -11.16 30.66
C LEU A 161 32.62 -10.28 29.39
N PRO A 162 31.52 -10.42 28.54
CA PRO A 162 31.36 -9.56 27.39
C PRO A 162 31.38 -8.12 27.85
N ASP A 163 32.36 -7.36 27.35
CA ASP A 163 32.58 -5.97 27.72
C ASP A 163 31.66 -5.04 26.86
N LEU A 164 31.65 -3.77 27.24
CA LEU A 164 30.90 -2.72 26.54
C LEU A 164 31.13 -2.72 25.02
N SER A 165 32.28 -3.20 24.55
CA SER A 165 32.58 -3.20 23.09
C SER A 165 31.66 -4.11 22.29
N ILE A 166 31.21 -5.25 22.84
CA ILE A 166 30.23 -6.12 22.14
C ILE A 166 28.87 -5.43 22.04
N LEU A 167 28.42 -4.77 23.11
CA LEU A 167 27.17 -4.01 23.09
C LEU A 167 27.24 -2.91 22.01
N ILE A 168 28.32 -2.13 21.96
CA ILE A 168 28.47 -1.06 20.99
C ILE A 168 28.53 -1.61 19.57
N ILE A 169 29.32 -2.65 19.29
CA ILE A 169 29.46 -3.23 17.95
C ILE A 169 28.14 -3.83 17.50
N SER A 170 27.46 -4.59 18.36
CA SER A 170 26.15 -5.18 18.03
C SER A 170 25.05 -4.14 17.85
N GLY A 171 25.07 -3.09 18.69
CA GLY A 171 24.15 -1.95 18.56
C GLY A 171 24.39 -1.14 17.29
N LEU A 172 25.66 -0.95 16.91
CA LEU A 172 26.02 -0.31 15.64
C LEU A 172 25.57 -1.16 14.44
N GLY A 173 25.83 -2.48 14.48
CA GLY A 173 25.37 -3.40 13.43
C GLY A 173 23.84 -3.39 13.29
N LEU A 174 23.09 -3.50 14.39
CA LEU A 174 21.63 -3.36 14.35
C LEU A 174 21.18 -2.01 13.77
N SER A 175 21.88 -0.93 14.14
CA SER A 175 21.57 0.41 13.61
C SER A 175 21.85 0.53 12.12
N LEU A 176 22.95 -0.04 11.63
CA LEU A 176 23.28 -0.09 10.21
C LEU A 176 22.29 -0.97 9.43
N LEU A 177 21.99 -2.17 9.94
CA LEU A 177 21.02 -3.07 9.33
C LEU A 177 19.65 -2.40 9.18
N CYS A 178 19.09 -1.93 10.29
CA CYS A 178 17.73 -1.39 10.32
C CYS A 178 17.65 0.03 9.77
N GLY A 179 18.67 0.85 9.99
CA GLY A 179 18.67 2.26 9.61
C GLY A 179 19.14 2.53 8.19
N PHE A 180 20.00 1.67 7.63
CA PHE A 180 20.54 1.92 6.30
C PHE A 180 20.33 0.73 5.34
N VAL A 181 20.81 -0.46 5.69
CA VAL A 181 20.82 -1.62 4.76
C VAL A 181 19.42 -1.99 4.27
N LEU A 182 18.47 -2.13 5.17
CA LEU A 182 17.08 -2.51 4.80
C LEU A 182 16.33 -1.38 4.12
N PRO A 183 16.30 -0.13 4.64
CA PRO A 183 15.68 0.99 3.92
C PRO A 183 16.27 1.22 2.54
N SER A 184 17.60 1.19 2.41
CA SER A 184 18.26 1.37 1.11
C SER A 184 17.96 0.22 0.15
N SER A 185 17.70 -0.99 0.64
CA SER A 185 17.31 -2.12 -0.20
C SER A 185 15.91 -1.96 -0.77
N VAL A 186 14.98 -1.40 0.01
CA VAL A 186 13.64 -1.04 -0.45
C VAL A 186 13.72 0.05 -1.52
N ILE A 187 14.38 1.16 -1.23
CA ILE A 187 14.50 2.28 -2.17
C ILE A 187 15.28 1.88 -3.43
N ALA A 188 16.34 1.08 -3.31
CA ALA A 188 17.14 0.64 -4.44
C ALA A 188 16.45 -0.38 -5.37
N SER A 189 15.29 -0.94 -4.98
CA SER A 189 14.44 -1.74 -5.89
C SER A 189 13.78 -0.87 -6.96
N SER A 190 13.24 0.30 -6.58
CA SER A 190 12.60 1.27 -7.48
C SER A 190 12.98 2.71 -7.09
N PRO A 191 14.24 3.16 -7.29
CA PRO A 191 14.70 4.44 -6.77
C PRO A 191 13.94 5.65 -7.31
N THR A 192 13.45 5.58 -8.54
CA THR A 192 12.68 6.65 -9.20
C THR A 192 11.36 6.92 -8.50
N GLU A 193 10.70 5.90 -7.98
CA GLU A 193 9.43 6.01 -7.26
C GLU A 193 9.56 6.75 -5.93
N PHE A 194 10.76 6.81 -5.35
CA PHE A 194 11.05 7.51 -4.10
C PHE A 194 11.66 8.90 -4.28
N CYS A 195 11.83 9.36 -5.52
CA CYS A 195 12.32 10.71 -5.82
C CYS A 195 11.16 11.69 -5.90
N TYR A 196 11.37 12.92 -5.42
CA TYR A 196 10.41 14.02 -5.53
C TYR A 196 9.02 13.74 -4.93
N ILE A 197 8.99 13.03 -3.80
CA ILE A 197 7.73 12.77 -3.08
C ILE A 197 7.46 13.89 -2.09
N GLY A 198 6.33 14.56 -2.22
CA GLY A 198 5.94 15.67 -1.37
C GLY A 198 7.04 16.73 -1.28
N ASN A 199 7.45 17.09 -0.05
CA ASN A 199 8.53 18.05 0.18
C ASN A 199 9.93 17.42 0.22
N THR A 200 10.05 16.13 -0.10
CA THR A 200 11.32 15.38 0.00
C THR A 200 11.81 14.94 -1.38
N PRO A 201 12.64 15.78 -2.07
CA PRO A 201 13.12 15.44 -3.41
C PRO A 201 14.12 14.29 -3.42
N ASN A 202 14.99 14.17 -2.39
CA ASN A 202 16.06 13.20 -2.34
C ASN A 202 15.68 11.98 -1.50
N PRO A 203 15.60 10.77 -2.07
CA PRO A 203 15.23 9.54 -1.37
C PRO A 203 16.21 9.16 -0.23
N MET A 204 17.45 9.66 -0.26
CA MET A 204 18.40 9.45 0.83
C MET A 204 17.93 10.03 2.15
N SER A 205 17.04 11.02 2.15
CA SER A 205 16.49 11.63 3.36
C SER A 205 15.74 10.61 4.22
N TYR A 206 15.01 9.67 3.60
CA TYR A 206 14.30 8.59 4.31
C TYR A 206 15.27 7.62 4.99
N ILE A 207 16.41 7.35 4.35
CA ILE A 207 17.44 6.47 4.90
C ILE A 207 18.14 7.14 6.09
N TRP A 208 18.52 8.42 5.95
CA TRP A 208 19.14 9.16 7.04
C TRP A 208 18.22 9.31 8.25
N HIS A 209 16.93 9.54 8.02
CA HIS A 209 15.94 9.56 9.09
C HIS A 209 15.87 8.21 9.83
N SER A 210 15.77 7.12 9.10
CA SER A 210 15.75 5.77 9.68
C SER A 210 17.04 5.46 10.45
N LEU A 211 18.19 5.85 9.90
CA LEU A 211 19.49 5.63 10.55
C LEU A 211 19.59 6.39 11.89
N THR A 212 19.20 7.66 11.92
CA THR A 212 19.23 8.46 13.16
C THR A 212 18.29 7.88 14.22
N LEU A 213 17.09 7.43 13.82
CA LEU A 213 16.14 6.79 14.71
C LEU A 213 16.73 5.51 15.33
N PHE A 214 17.29 4.62 14.50
CA PHE A 214 17.81 3.34 14.98
C PHE A 214 19.14 3.46 15.69
N LEU A 215 19.98 4.47 15.41
CA LEU A 215 21.15 4.83 16.23
C LEU A 215 20.70 5.24 17.65
N GLY A 216 19.64 6.01 17.77
CA GLY A 216 19.03 6.31 19.06
C GLY A 216 18.56 5.05 19.78
N PHE A 217 17.82 4.19 19.09
CA PHE A 217 17.17 3.02 19.68
C PHE A 217 18.14 1.89 20.03
N PHE A 218 19.10 1.55 19.15
CA PHE A 218 20.00 0.40 19.34
C PHE A 218 21.39 0.75 19.87
N LEU A 219 21.81 2.02 19.85
CA LEU A 219 23.13 2.42 20.33
C LEU A 219 23.04 3.39 21.50
N PHE A 220 22.37 4.53 21.34
CA PHE A 220 22.36 5.58 22.37
C PHE A 220 21.64 5.13 23.65
N TRP A 221 20.38 4.73 23.57
CA TRP A 221 19.62 4.33 24.75
C TRP A 221 20.17 3.08 25.43
N PRO A 222 20.56 1.99 24.73
CA PRO A 222 21.23 0.86 25.37
C PRO A 222 22.53 1.24 26.07
N PHE A 223 23.34 2.12 25.47
CA PHE A 223 24.55 2.63 26.15
C PHE A 223 24.22 3.36 27.44
N VAL A 224 23.18 4.22 27.46
CA VAL A 224 22.73 4.90 28.67
C VAL A 224 22.23 3.90 29.72
N ILE A 225 21.43 2.94 29.33
CA ILE A 225 20.92 1.87 30.21
C ILE A 225 22.07 1.07 30.78
N TYR A 226 23.04 0.67 29.95
CA TYR A 226 24.23 -0.03 30.38
C TYR A 226 25.00 0.72 31.50
N LYS A 227 25.10 2.05 31.40
CA LYS A 227 25.79 2.89 32.41
C LYS A 227 24.99 3.00 33.72
N MET A 228 23.68 2.82 33.68
CA MET A 228 22.80 3.01 34.84
C MET A 228 22.61 1.75 35.69
N PHE A 229 22.94 0.58 35.18
CA PHE A 229 22.63 -0.71 35.82
C PHE A 229 23.88 -1.38 36.42
N ASP A 230 23.66 -2.40 37.28
CA ASP A 230 24.67 -3.22 37.87
C ASP A 230 25.34 -4.20 36.88
N GLU A 231 26.44 -4.80 37.25
CA GLU A 231 27.21 -5.71 36.39
C GLU A 231 26.37 -6.92 35.85
N LYS A 232 25.37 -7.37 36.58
CA LYS A 232 24.50 -8.50 36.11
C LYS A 232 23.61 -8.08 34.96
N VAL A 233 23.04 -6.88 35.03
CA VAL A 233 22.17 -6.35 33.98
C VAL A 233 23.01 -5.99 32.76
N LYS A 234 24.19 -5.37 32.93
CA LYS A 234 25.13 -5.09 31.84
C LYS A 234 25.47 -6.33 31.01
N LYS A 235 25.69 -7.47 31.70
CA LYS A 235 25.98 -8.76 31.08
C LYS A 235 24.81 -9.29 30.27
N ILE A 236 23.61 -9.27 30.83
CA ILE A 236 22.38 -9.72 30.16
C ILE A 236 22.13 -8.85 28.93
N GLU A 237 22.23 -7.55 29.05
CA GLU A 237 22.05 -6.60 27.96
C GLU A 237 23.00 -6.88 26.79
N THR A 238 24.30 -7.06 27.08
CA THR A 238 25.32 -7.35 26.07
C THR A 238 25.03 -8.67 25.33
N VAL A 239 24.64 -9.72 26.06
CA VAL A 239 24.26 -11.01 25.46
C VAL A 239 23.02 -10.87 24.57
N LEU A 240 22.00 -10.16 25.05
CA LEU A 240 20.78 -9.93 24.30
C LEU A 240 21.05 -9.16 22.99
N PHE A 241 21.88 -8.12 23.03
CA PHE A 241 22.21 -7.35 21.84
C PHE A 241 23.02 -8.16 20.82
N PHE A 242 23.97 -8.97 21.27
CA PHE A 242 24.70 -9.88 20.39
C PHE A 242 23.76 -10.85 19.68
N ILE A 243 22.87 -11.52 20.43
CA ILE A 243 21.92 -12.47 19.87
C ILE A 243 20.92 -11.77 18.93
N ALA A 244 20.41 -10.60 19.35
CA ALA A 244 19.48 -9.82 18.56
C ALA A 244 20.10 -9.40 17.21
N PHE A 245 21.37 -8.96 17.20
CA PHE A 245 22.06 -8.58 15.98
C PHE A 245 22.17 -9.74 14.98
N ILE A 246 22.72 -10.88 15.44
CA ILE A 246 22.90 -12.03 14.54
C ILE A 246 21.54 -12.62 14.09
N THR A 247 20.55 -12.65 15.00
CA THR A 247 19.18 -13.12 14.64
C THR A 247 18.49 -12.17 13.67
N ALA A 248 18.65 -10.86 13.84
CA ALA A 248 18.11 -9.87 12.92
C ALA A 248 18.71 -10.02 11.50
N LEU A 249 20.05 -10.20 11.42
CA LEU A 249 20.71 -10.51 10.15
C LEU A 249 20.17 -11.80 9.51
N ALA A 250 20.04 -12.88 10.29
CA ALA A 250 19.50 -14.13 9.78
C ALA A 250 18.05 -13.95 9.27
N ASN A 251 17.21 -13.23 10.00
CA ASN A 251 15.83 -12.99 9.61
C ASN A 251 15.71 -12.10 8.37
N ALA A 252 16.63 -11.14 8.21
CA ALA A 252 16.66 -10.24 7.05
C ALA A 252 17.18 -10.92 5.78
N PHE A 253 18.17 -11.82 5.88
CA PHE A 253 18.87 -12.37 4.71
C PHE A 253 18.58 -13.85 4.46
N LEU A 254 18.50 -14.69 5.52
CA LEU A 254 18.25 -16.13 5.36
C LEU A 254 16.74 -16.44 5.35
N PHE A 255 15.97 -15.77 6.21
CA PHE A 255 14.52 -15.95 6.34
C PHE A 255 13.76 -14.73 5.80
N LYS A 256 14.28 -14.15 4.71
CA LYS A 256 13.76 -12.91 4.11
C LYS A 256 12.31 -13.00 3.66
N ILE A 257 11.64 -11.84 3.66
CA ILE A 257 10.36 -11.64 2.98
C ILE A 257 10.66 -11.32 1.51
N ASN A 258 9.84 -11.82 0.59
CA ASN A 258 9.88 -11.35 -0.78
C ASN A 258 9.22 -9.96 -0.84
N ILE A 259 10.03 -8.93 -1.14
CA ILE A 259 9.61 -7.51 -1.09
C ILE A 259 9.07 -7.04 -2.46
N SER A 260 8.94 -7.93 -3.45
CA SER A 260 8.62 -7.56 -4.84
C SER A 260 7.25 -6.90 -5.04
N ASN A 261 6.37 -6.88 -4.02
CA ASN A 261 5.00 -6.41 -4.12
C ASN A 261 4.65 -5.47 -2.97
N ILE A 262 5.31 -4.31 -2.95
CA ILE A 262 5.02 -3.25 -1.97
C ILE A 262 4.51 -2.03 -2.71
N SER A 263 3.48 -1.37 -2.15
CA SER A 263 3.07 -0.04 -2.61
C SER A 263 4.08 1.03 -2.21
N ILE A 264 4.00 2.20 -2.80
CA ILE A 264 4.82 3.37 -2.45
C ILE A 264 4.65 3.77 -0.97
N THR A 265 3.52 3.46 -0.36
CA THR A 265 3.24 3.64 1.07
C THR A 265 3.80 2.52 1.94
N LEU A 266 4.64 1.63 1.39
CA LEU A 266 5.24 0.47 2.05
C LEU A 266 4.21 -0.56 2.55
N SER A 267 3.09 -0.68 1.85
CA SER A 267 2.08 -1.69 2.09
C SER A 267 2.35 -2.94 1.27
N PHE A 268 2.22 -4.13 1.88
CA PHE A 268 2.24 -5.36 1.10
C PHE A 268 0.98 -5.47 0.25
N LEU A 269 1.12 -5.47 -1.06
CA LEU A 269 0.01 -5.69 -2.00
C LEU A 269 -0.50 -7.14 -1.92
N ASP A 270 0.41 -8.09 -1.69
CA ASP A 270 0.06 -9.48 -1.43
C ASP A 270 0.35 -9.86 0.03
N MET A 271 -0.69 -9.95 0.83
CA MET A 271 -0.61 -10.38 2.24
C MET A 271 -0.26 -11.86 2.41
N SER A 272 -0.33 -12.68 1.36
CA SER A 272 0.04 -14.10 1.43
C SER A 272 1.51 -14.29 1.77
N VAL A 273 2.36 -13.36 1.36
CA VAL A 273 3.81 -13.33 1.62
C VAL A 273 4.15 -13.37 3.12
N ILE A 274 3.32 -12.75 3.96
CA ILE A 274 3.50 -12.71 5.41
C ILE A 274 2.53 -13.64 6.17
N LYS A 275 1.37 -14.01 5.56
CA LYS A 275 0.38 -14.93 6.17
C LYS A 275 0.78 -16.39 6.01
N ASN A 276 1.22 -16.80 4.81
CA ASN A 276 1.45 -18.19 4.45
C ASN A 276 2.91 -18.61 4.66
N VAL A 277 3.44 -18.31 5.85
CA VAL A 277 4.80 -18.72 6.21
C VAL A 277 4.86 -20.24 6.37
N ASN A 278 5.69 -20.92 5.57
CA ASN A 278 5.93 -22.34 5.65
C ASN A 278 6.39 -22.74 7.06
N ILE A 279 6.02 -23.95 7.50
CA ILE A 279 6.38 -24.48 8.83
C ILE A 279 7.89 -24.45 9.07
N ILE A 280 8.69 -24.72 8.05
CA ILE A 280 10.15 -24.61 8.09
C ILE A 280 10.57 -23.19 8.47
N ASN A 281 10.03 -22.17 7.81
CA ASN A 281 10.31 -20.77 8.09
C ASN A 281 9.74 -20.29 9.45
N LYS A 282 8.85 -21.06 10.07
CA LYS A 282 8.41 -20.82 11.46
C LYS A 282 9.33 -21.44 12.49
N VAL A 283 9.86 -22.63 12.22
CA VAL A 283 10.62 -23.43 13.21
C VAL A 283 12.13 -23.18 13.10
N CYS A 284 12.69 -23.11 11.89
CA CYS A 284 14.14 -22.93 11.67
C CYS A 284 14.73 -21.68 12.33
N PRO A 285 14.09 -20.49 12.26
CA PRO A 285 14.63 -19.30 12.93
C PRO A 285 14.68 -19.46 14.45
N PHE A 286 13.72 -20.16 15.03
CA PHE A 286 13.70 -20.44 16.47
C PHE A 286 14.84 -21.38 16.88
N ILE A 287 15.02 -22.48 16.16
CA ILE A 287 16.12 -23.41 16.36
C ILE A 287 17.47 -22.67 16.18
N PHE A 288 17.58 -21.87 15.12
CA PHE A 288 18.79 -21.06 14.87
C PHE A 288 19.12 -20.16 16.06
N THR A 289 18.13 -19.44 16.61
CA THR A 289 18.33 -18.57 17.78
C THR A 289 18.78 -19.35 19.02
N ILE A 290 18.21 -20.53 19.27
CA ILE A 290 18.63 -21.42 20.38
C ILE A 290 20.06 -21.91 20.18
N LEU A 291 20.41 -22.36 18.98
CA LEU A 291 21.77 -22.82 18.66
C LEU A 291 22.78 -21.70 18.77
N LEU A 292 22.43 -20.49 18.31
CA LEU A 292 23.24 -19.29 18.44
C LEU A 292 23.50 -18.95 19.92
N PHE A 293 22.45 -19.01 20.75
CA PHE A 293 22.60 -18.79 22.19
C PHE A 293 23.54 -19.82 22.82
N ALA A 294 23.36 -21.11 22.50
CA ALA A 294 24.23 -22.19 23.01
C ALA A 294 25.68 -22.00 22.54
N LEU A 295 25.88 -21.65 21.25
CA LEU A 295 27.23 -21.37 20.72
C LEU A 295 27.88 -20.19 21.44
N PHE A 296 27.12 -19.11 21.69
CA PHE A 296 27.66 -17.94 22.40
C PHE A 296 28.05 -18.30 23.84
N VAL A 297 27.25 -19.10 24.54
CA VAL A 297 27.61 -19.63 25.89
C VAL A 297 28.89 -20.46 25.82
N ILE A 298 29.07 -21.30 24.78
CA ILE A 298 30.32 -22.07 24.60
C ILE A 298 31.54 -21.16 24.38
N ILE A 299 31.35 -20.09 23.55
CA ILE A 299 32.39 -19.07 23.32
C ILE A 299 32.82 -18.39 24.63
N LEU A 300 31.82 -18.05 25.46
CA LEU A 300 32.07 -17.47 26.79
C LEU A 300 32.82 -18.47 27.71
N CYS A 301 32.36 -19.73 27.75
CA CYS A 301 33.00 -20.78 28.56
C CYS A 301 34.45 -21.07 28.14
N LYS A 302 34.76 -20.92 26.84
CA LYS A 302 36.14 -21.12 26.32
C LYS A 302 36.99 -19.84 26.34
N ASN A 303 36.52 -18.79 26.95
CA ASN A 303 37.19 -17.47 27.02
C ASN A 303 37.58 -16.90 25.64
N LYS A 304 36.77 -17.13 24.59
CA LYS A 304 37.02 -16.71 23.23
C LYS A 304 36.19 -15.47 22.82
N VAL A 305 35.94 -14.56 23.77
CA VAL A 305 35.12 -13.33 23.55
C VAL A 305 35.68 -12.49 22.41
N SER A 306 37.02 -12.44 22.25
CA SER A 306 37.66 -11.73 21.12
C SER A 306 37.24 -12.23 19.75
N PHE A 307 36.93 -13.54 19.62
CA PHE A 307 36.40 -14.11 18.38
C PHE A 307 35.02 -13.58 18.08
N ALA A 308 34.12 -13.53 19.08
CA ALA A 308 32.79 -12.96 18.90
C ALA A 308 32.83 -11.48 18.50
N LYS A 309 33.75 -10.69 19.10
CA LYS A 309 33.98 -9.29 18.70
C LYS A 309 34.42 -9.18 17.24
N LEU A 310 35.45 -9.94 16.86
CA LEU A 310 35.99 -9.92 15.49
C LEU A 310 34.91 -10.32 14.48
N PHE A 311 34.07 -11.33 14.80
CA PHE A 311 32.97 -11.76 13.96
C PHE A 311 31.93 -10.65 13.78
N CYS A 312 31.49 -10.00 14.88
CA CYS A 312 30.55 -8.87 14.76
C CYS A 312 31.15 -7.69 13.98
N VAL A 313 32.44 -7.38 14.17
CA VAL A 313 33.12 -6.33 13.40
C VAL A 313 33.12 -6.67 11.91
N ALA A 314 33.45 -7.91 11.56
CA ALA A 314 33.43 -8.36 10.17
C ALA A 314 32.02 -8.23 9.54
N LEU A 315 30.97 -8.55 10.29
CA LEU A 315 29.59 -8.36 9.83
C LEU A 315 29.25 -6.88 9.63
N CYS A 316 29.66 -6.00 10.55
CA CYS A 316 29.45 -4.54 10.37
C CYS A 316 30.20 -4.00 9.14
N PHE A 317 31.41 -4.50 8.84
CA PHE A 317 32.10 -4.13 7.61
C PHE A 317 31.39 -4.65 6.35
N ALA A 318 30.81 -5.85 6.38
CA ALA A 318 29.98 -6.36 5.30
C ALA A 318 28.74 -5.48 5.07
N GLU A 319 28.05 -5.08 6.14
CA GLU A 319 26.94 -4.13 6.08
C GLU A 319 27.36 -2.79 5.48
N LEU A 320 28.50 -2.22 5.91
CA LEU A 320 29.05 -0.98 5.33
C LEU A 320 29.33 -1.12 3.83
N GLY A 321 29.85 -2.25 3.38
CA GLY A 321 30.01 -2.54 1.95
C GLY A 321 28.67 -2.51 1.20
N ILE A 322 27.61 -3.09 1.76
CA ILE A 322 26.26 -3.03 1.20
C ILE A 322 25.76 -1.58 1.20
N CYS A 323 25.95 -0.84 2.28
CA CYS A 323 25.55 0.57 2.39
C CYS A 323 26.18 1.41 1.27
N ILE A 324 27.49 1.27 1.02
CA ILE A 324 28.19 2.03 -0.02
C ILE A 324 27.64 1.69 -1.41
N THR A 325 27.43 0.41 -1.72
CA THR A 325 26.92 -0.01 -3.04
C THR A 325 25.51 0.53 -3.28
N LYS A 326 24.64 0.45 -2.26
CA LYS A 326 23.26 0.96 -2.36
C LYS A 326 23.21 2.48 -2.44
N TYR A 327 24.03 3.18 -1.62
CA TYR A 327 24.18 4.62 -1.68
C TYR A 327 24.55 5.09 -3.08
N ASN A 328 25.58 4.48 -3.68
CA ASN A 328 26.05 4.84 -5.01
C ASN A 328 24.95 4.62 -6.09
N LYS A 329 24.20 3.50 -6.00
CA LYS A 329 23.10 3.22 -6.91
C LYS A 329 21.99 4.28 -6.79
N ILE A 330 21.50 4.54 -5.59
CA ILE A 330 20.41 5.48 -5.31
C ILE A 330 20.82 6.90 -5.72
N SER A 331 22.01 7.35 -5.30
CA SER A 331 22.50 8.69 -5.60
C SER A 331 22.72 8.94 -7.10
N ARG A 332 23.18 7.90 -7.84
CA ARG A 332 23.34 8.00 -9.29
C ARG A 332 21.99 8.18 -9.96
N ILE A 333 20.99 7.33 -9.65
CA ILE A 333 19.66 7.40 -10.26
C ILE A 333 18.95 8.70 -9.87
N TYR A 334 19.11 9.17 -8.62
CA TYR A 334 18.58 10.46 -8.21
C TYR A 334 19.17 11.61 -9.04
N LYS A 335 20.51 11.63 -9.26
CA LYS A 335 21.17 12.67 -10.08
C LYS A 335 20.73 12.62 -11.54
N GLU A 336 20.58 11.43 -12.12
CA GLU A 336 20.06 11.24 -13.47
C GLU A 336 18.62 11.76 -13.60
N ASN A 337 17.77 11.49 -12.61
CA ASN A 337 16.41 12.03 -12.54
C ASN A 337 16.38 13.54 -12.28
N ALA A 338 17.21 14.04 -11.37
CA ALA A 338 17.28 15.48 -11.10
C ALA A 338 17.62 16.29 -12.37
N ALA A 339 18.56 15.80 -13.16
CA ALA A 339 18.92 16.43 -14.43
C ALA A 339 17.77 16.40 -15.47
N LYS A 340 16.90 15.39 -15.43
CA LYS A 340 15.69 15.32 -16.27
C LYS A 340 14.62 16.29 -15.76
N VAL A 341 14.33 16.27 -14.48
CA VAL A 341 13.32 17.13 -13.82
C VAL A 341 13.72 18.61 -13.93
N GLU A 342 15.01 18.97 -13.75
CA GLU A 342 15.49 20.34 -13.93
C GLU A 342 15.35 20.83 -15.37
N LYS A 343 15.50 19.92 -16.33
CA LYS A 343 15.25 20.17 -17.76
C LYS A 343 13.77 20.29 -18.09
N GLU A 344 12.90 19.63 -17.33
CA GLU A 344 11.44 19.70 -17.48
C GLU A 344 10.83 20.90 -16.74
N ILE A 345 11.32 21.25 -15.55
CA ILE A 345 10.88 22.44 -14.77
C ILE A 345 11.31 23.74 -15.46
N SER A 346 12.45 23.76 -16.15
CA SER A 346 12.93 24.94 -16.92
C SER A 346 12.19 25.17 -18.24
N ARG A 347 11.29 24.23 -18.62
CA ARG A 347 10.33 24.43 -19.68
C ARG A 347 8.97 24.63 -19.01
N ASP A 348 8.31 25.78 -19.26
CA ASP A 348 6.85 25.79 -19.20
C ASP A 348 6.41 24.55 -19.96
N ILE A 349 5.73 23.61 -19.29
CA ILE A 349 5.33 22.36 -19.93
C ILE A 349 4.30 22.74 -20.99
N GLU A 350 4.80 23.08 -22.18
CA GLU A 350 3.98 23.32 -23.34
C GLU A 350 3.40 21.98 -23.79
N ILE A 351 2.08 21.94 -23.86
CA ILE A 351 1.40 20.74 -24.34
C ILE A 351 1.54 20.78 -25.87
N SER A 352 2.21 19.80 -26.41
CA SER A 352 2.29 19.60 -27.86
C SER A 352 1.45 18.39 -28.25
N PRO A 353 0.76 18.44 -29.39
CA PRO A 353 0.02 17.31 -29.92
C PRO A 353 0.88 16.06 -30.07
N VAL A 354 0.28 14.94 -29.74
CA VAL A 354 0.89 13.59 -29.86
C VAL A 354 -0.06 12.59 -30.51
N TYR A 355 -1.34 12.97 -30.63
CA TYR A 355 -2.38 12.22 -31.32
C TYR A 355 -2.73 12.96 -32.60
N HIS A 356 -2.17 12.48 -33.73
CA HIS A 356 -2.37 13.10 -35.03
C HIS A 356 -3.51 12.39 -35.76
N LEU A 357 -4.62 13.07 -36.00
CA LEU A 357 -5.76 12.55 -36.75
C LEU A 357 -5.80 13.15 -38.14
N SER A 358 -6.37 12.41 -39.08
CA SER A 358 -6.54 12.91 -40.45
C SER A 358 -7.96 13.46 -40.65
N LYS A 359 -8.09 14.63 -41.26
CA LYS A 359 -9.38 15.19 -41.66
C LYS A 359 -10.02 14.45 -42.82
N THR A 360 -9.23 13.85 -43.70
CA THR A 360 -9.70 13.29 -44.97
C THR A 360 -9.62 11.77 -45.04
N LYS A 361 -8.80 11.13 -44.16
CA LYS A 361 -8.58 9.69 -44.14
C LYS A 361 -9.25 9.09 -42.91
N LYS A 362 -9.34 7.77 -42.85
CA LYS A 362 -9.93 7.06 -41.73
C LYS A 362 -9.03 7.06 -40.51
N ASN A 363 -9.59 7.32 -39.35
CA ASN A 363 -8.94 7.20 -38.06
C ASN A 363 -9.59 6.08 -37.24
N VAL A 364 -8.82 5.26 -36.56
CA VAL A 364 -9.30 4.26 -35.61
C VAL A 364 -8.66 4.55 -34.25
N VAL A 365 -9.48 4.91 -33.26
CA VAL A 365 -9.02 5.23 -31.91
C VAL A 365 -9.59 4.20 -30.93
N VAL A 366 -8.73 3.53 -30.20
CA VAL A 366 -9.09 2.62 -29.11
C VAL A 366 -8.71 3.28 -27.79
N LEU A 367 -9.72 3.58 -26.98
CA LEU A 367 -9.59 4.11 -25.63
C LEU A 367 -9.75 2.96 -24.65
N PHE A 368 -8.65 2.47 -24.12
CA PHE A 368 -8.65 1.44 -23.10
C PHE A 368 -8.75 2.12 -21.72
N LEU A 369 -9.91 1.94 -21.07
CA LEU A 369 -10.13 2.41 -19.69
C LEU A 369 -9.97 1.22 -18.75
N ASP A 370 -8.79 1.09 -18.15
CA ASP A 370 -8.45 -0.06 -17.31
C ASP A 370 -9.50 -0.25 -16.18
N ARG A 371 -10.06 -1.45 -16.10
CA ARG A 371 -11.04 -1.85 -15.08
C ARG A 371 -12.37 -1.07 -15.10
N ALA A 372 -12.74 -0.43 -16.21
CA ALA A 372 -14.01 0.27 -16.30
C ALA A 372 -15.19 -0.71 -16.36
N ILE A 373 -16.16 -0.55 -15.45
CA ILE A 373 -17.25 -1.50 -15.23
C ILE A 373 -18.45 -1.09 -16.05
N ASN A 374 -18.92 -2.00 -16.91
CA ASN A 374 -20.00 -1.79 -17.86
C ASN A 374 -21.31 -1.30 -17.19
N GLY A 375 -21.74 -1.95 -16.12
CA GLY A 375 -22.97 -1.62 -15.40
C GLY A 375 -23.03 -0.22 -14.78
N LEU A 376 -21.94 0.52 -14.75
CA LEU A 376 -21.90 1.90 -14.25
C LEU A 376 -22.13 2.97 -15.33
N PHE A 377 -22.19 2.57 -16.61
CA PHE A 377 -22.35 3.51 -17.72
C PHE A 377 -23.67 4.30 -17.64
N TYR A 378 -24.79 3.61 -17.34
CA TYR A 378 -26.08 4.29 -17.16
C TYR A 378 -26.09 5.26 -15.98
N ASN A 379 -25.33 5.00 -14.92
CA ASN A 379 -25.18 5.92 -13.82
C ASN A 379 -24.51 7.22 -14.31
N SER A 380 -23.49 7.10 -15.17
CA SER A 380 -22.81 8.26 -15.76
C SER A 380 -23.75 9.10 -16.63
N LEU A 381 -24.57 8.45 -17.49
CA LEU A 381 -25.58 9.12 -18.33
C LEU A 381 -26.68 9.81 -17.51
N SER A 382 -26.98 9.29 -16.32
CA SER A 382 -27.98 9.88 -15.42
C SER A 382 -27.41 11.06 -14.65
N THR A 383 -26.13 10.98 -14.29
CA THR A 383 -25.42 12.02 -13.52
C THR A 383 -25.01 13.21 -14.39
N LEU A 384 -24.59 12.95 -15.65
CA LEU A 384 -24.23 13.95 -16.63
C LEU A 384 -25.07 13.75 -17.91
N PRO A 385 -26.26 14.33 -17.98
CA PRO A 385 -27.15 14.18 -19.15
C PRO A 385 -26.55 14.65 -20.47
N GLU A 386 -25.63 15.60 -20.45
CA GLU A 386 -24.89 16.11 -21.61
C GLU A 386 -24.13 15.01 -22.37
N LEU A 387 -23.69 13.96 -21.68
CA LEU A 387 -23.04 12.80 -22.31
C LEU A 387 -23.90 12.17 -23.42
N ARG A 388 -25.23 12.22 -23.31
CA ARG A 388 -26.11 11.69 -24.37
C ARG A 388 -25.93 12.42 -25.70
N ASN A 389 -25.72 13.72 -25.66
CA ASN A 389 -25.51 14.54 -26.86
C ASN A 389 -24.07 14.42 -27.37
N GLN A 390 -23.13 14.23 -26.46
CA GLN A 390 -21.72 14.06 -26.82
C GLN A 390 -21.47 12.71 -27.49
N PHE A 391 -22.05 11.64 -26.97
CA PHE A 391 -21.86 10.26 -27.46
C PHE A 391 -22.88 9.86 -28.56
N THR A 392 -23.31 10.81 -29.38
CA THR A 392 -24.19 10.50 -30.53
C THR A 392 -23.49 9.56 -31.52
N GLY A 393 -24.23 8.59 -32.08
CA GLY A 393 -23.68 7.59 -32.99
C GLY A 393 -22.98 6.41 -32.34
N PHE A 394 -22.82 6.40 -30.98
CA PHE A 394 -22.30 5.23 -30.28
C PHE A 394 -23.30 4.09 -30.17
N THR A 395 -22.77 2.88 -30.20
CA THR A 395 -23.47 1.65 -29.79
C THR A 395 -22.89 1.17 -28.47
N TYR A 396 -23.74 0.97 -27.49
CA TYR A 396 -23.41 0.42 -26.19
C TYR A 396 -23.70 -1.08 -26.14
N TYR A 397 -22.73 -1.89 -25.73
CA TYR A 397 -22.83 -3.35 -25.65
C TYR A 397 -22.88 -3.79 -24.19
N PRO A 398 -24.04 -3.81 -23.53
CA PRO A 398 -24.14 -4.22 -22.14
C PRO A 398 -23.82 -5.70 -21.92
N ASN A 399 -24.09 -6.58 -22.91
CA ASN A 399 -23.90 -8.02 -22.81
C ASN A 399 -22.45 -8.43 -23.17
N THR A 400 -21.45 -7.87 -22.42
CA THR A 400 -20.04 -8.05 -22.69
C THR A 400 -19.34 -8.75 -21.52
N VAL A 401 -18.47 -9.73 -21.81
CA VAL A 401 -17.70 -10.47 -20.83
C VAL A 401 -16.19 -10.44 -21.14
N SER A 402 -15.34 -10.47 -20.11
CA SER A 402 -13.87 -10.60 -20.23
C SER A 402 -13.39 -12.02 -19.94
N PHE A 403 -12.19 -12.36 -20.44
CA PHE A 403 -11.57 -13.69 -20.24
C PHE A 403 -10.85 -13.86 -18.90
N GLY A 404 -10.67 -12.78 -18.16
CA GLY A 404 -9.98 -12.80 -16.88
C GLY A 404 -10.42 -11.66 -15.96
N THR A 405 -9.96 -11.70 -14.70
CA THR A 405 -10.29 -10.73 -13.65
C THR A 405 -9.10 -9.85 -13.24
N GLY A 406 -8.08 -9.79 -14.06
CA GLY A 406 -6.90 -8.94 -13.82
C GLY A 406 -6.17 -8.69 -15.12
N THR A 407 -5.57 -7.52 -15.26
CA THR A 407 -4.97 -6.99 -16.50
C THR A 407 -3.97 -7.95 -17.14
N ALA A 408 -3.10 -8.57 -16.33
CA ALA A 408 -2.13 -9.54 -16.85
C ALA A 408 -2.76 -10.72 -17.61
N MET A 409 -3.93 -11.17 -17.19
CA MET A 409 -4.64 -12.30 -17.80
C MET A 409 -5.65 -11.86 -18.86
N ALA A 410 -6.31 -10.73 -18.67
CA ALA A 410 -7.42 -10.29 -19.50
C ALA A 410 -7.00 -9.42 -20.69
N SER A 411 -5.96 -8.58 -20.55
CA SER A 411 -5.54 -7.68 -21.63
C SER A 411 -5.03 -8.40 -22.90
N PRO A 412 -4.36 -9.56 -22.85
CA PRO A 412 -3.90 -10.22 -24.06
C PRO A 412 -5.04 -10.56 -25.04
N SER A 413 -6.18 -11.03 -24.55
CA SER A 413 -7.35 -11.32 -25.40
C SER A 413 -8.00 -10.06 -25.98
N MET A 414 -8.05 -8.97 -25.22
CA MET A 414 -8.53 -7.67 -25.69
C MET A 414 -7.66 -7.10 -26.81
N LEU A 415 -6.34 -7.24 -26.67
CA LEU A 415 -5.34 -6.70 -27.62
C LEU A 415 -5.15 -7.57 -28.85
N GLY A 416 -5.09 -8.90 -28.69
CA GLY A 416 -4.74 -9.85 -29.72
C GLY A 416 -5.87 -10.75 -30.22
N GLY A 417 -7.10 -10.63 -29.64
CA GLY A 417 -8.24 -11.42 -29.99
C GLY A 417 -8.27 -12.83 -29.37
N TYR A 418 -9.14 -13.70 -29.88
CA TYR A 418 -9.44 -15.00 -29.28
C TYR A 418 -8.25 -15.97 -29.25
N GLU A 419 -7.23 -15.78 -30.05
CA GLU A 419 -6.01 -16.60 -30.00
C GLU A 419 -5.15 -16.34 -28.76
N TYR A 420 -5.44 -15.27 -28.04
CA TYR A 420 -4.70 -14.85 -26.84
C TYR A 420 -5.54 -14.96 -25.55
N THR A 421 -6.55 -15.82 -25.54
CA THR A 421 -7.26 -16.18 -24.30
C THR A 421 -6.37 -16.98 -23.35
N PRO A 422 -6.63 -17.00 -22.04
CA PRO A 422 -5.74 -17.62 -21.05
C PRO A 422 -5.43 -19.10 -21.31
N ASP A 423 -6.43 -19.87 -21.79
CA ASP A 423 -6.28 -21.28 -22.17
C ASP A 423 -5.40 -21.46 -23.40
N LYS A 424 -5.60 -20.62 -24.44
CA LYS A 424 -4.77 -20.62 -25.67
C LYS A 424 -3.33 -20.22 -25.37
N LEU A 425 -3.12 -19.21 -24.51
CA LEU A 425 -1.79 -18.83 -24.03
C LEU A 425 -1.13 -19.96 -23.25
N ASN A 426 -1.88 -20.70 -22.44
CA ASN A 426 -1.38 -21.85 -21.71
C ASN A 426 -1.04 -23.04 -22.62
N ALA A 427 -1.70 -23.21 -23.74
CA ALA A 427 -1.37 -24.23 -24.75
C ALA A 427 0.03 -24.00 -25.35
N ARG A 428 0.46 -22.75 -25.52
CA ARG A 428 1.81 -22.34 -25.96
C ARG A 428 2.83 -22.40 -24.81
N ASN A 429 2.94 -23.52 -24.13
CA ASN A 429 3.63 -23.70 -22.85
C ASN A 429 5.16 -23.61 -22.85
N LYS A 430 5.78 -23.53 -24.02
CA LYS A 430 7.24 -23.38 -24.21
C LYS A 430 7.68 -21.91 -24.27
N GLU A 431 6.74 -20.98 -24.40
CA GLU A 431 7.01 -19.56 -24.56
C GLU A 431 6.65 -18.80 -23.28
N LEU A 432 7.42 -17.75 -23.00
CA LEU A 432 7.17 -16.89 -21.85
C LEU A 432 5.88 -16.09 -22.05
N LEU A 433 5.13 -15.88 -20.98
CA LEU A 433 3.92 -15.04 -20.99
C LEU A 433 4.23 -13.60 -21.41
N SER A 434 5.38 -13.05 -21.00
CA SER A 434 5.83 -11.72 -21.43
C SER A 434 6.01 -11.60 -22.94
N LYS A 435 6.52 -12.66 -23.62
CA LYS A 435 6.62 -12.70 -25.07
C LYS A 435 5.25 -12.77 -25.73
N LYS A 436 4.38 -13.66 -25.25
CA LYS A 436 3.00 -13.83 -25.77
C LYS A 436 2.15 -12.58 -25.59
N HIS A 437 2.30 -11.87 -24.46
CA HIS A 437 1.63 -10.59 -24.24
C HIS A 437 2.12 -9.52 -25.23
N ARG A 438 3.44 -9.41 -25.44
CA ARG A 438 3.98 -8.48 -26.44
C ARG A 438 3.48 -8.78 -27.84
N GLU A 439 3.38 -10.05 -28.22
CA GLU A 439 2.74 -10.45 -29.48
C GLU A 439 1.30 -9.97 -29.54
N ALA A 440 0.49 -10.25 -28.52
CA ALA A 440 -0.91 -9.80 -28.45
C ALA A 440 -1.02 -8.28 -28.64
N THR A 441 -0.18 -7.51 -27.94
CA THR A 441 -0.14 -6.04 -28.06
C THR A 441 0.14 -5.57 -29.48
N LEU A 442 0.95 -6.31 -30.23
CA LEU A 442 1.40 -5.95 -31.57
C LEU A 442 0.55 -6.53 -32.72
N VAL A 443 -0.47 -7.35 -32.46
CA VAL A 443 -1.32 -7.91 -33.55
C VAL A 443 -1.95 -6.80 -34.36
N LEU A 444 -2.76 -5.94 -33.73
CA LEU A 444 -3.43 -4.83 -34.43
C LEU A 444 -2.44 -3.82 -35.00
N PRO A 445 -1.45 -3.31 -34.23
CA PRO A 445 -0.41 -2.44 -34.77
C PRO A 445 0.23 -2.96 -36.04
N THR A 446 0.66 -4.21 -36.04
CA THR A 446 1.32 -4.80 -37.22
C THR A 446 0.36 -4.91 -38.44
N LEU A 447 -0.90 -5.26 -38.22
CA LEU A 447 -1.91 -5.31 -39.29
C LEU A 447 -2.18 -3.94 -39.89
N PHE A 448 -2.27 -2.91 -39.05
CA PHE A 448 -2.47 -1.52 -39.49
C PHE A 448 -1.26 -0.97 -40.23
N ILE A 449 -0.03 -1.20 -39.73
CA ILE A 449 1.21 -0.80 -40.40
C ILE A 449 1.34 -1.44 -41.78
N LYS A 450 1.06 -2.76 -41.89
CA LYS A 450 1.05 -3.46 -43.19
C LYS A 450 0.04 -2.87 -44.17
N LYS A 451 -1.05 -2.29 -43.69
CA LYS A 451 -2.07 -1.63 -44.51
C LYS A 451 -1.66 -0.21 -44.88
N GLY A 452 -0.61 0.34 -44.31
CA GLY A 452 -0.12 1.70 -44.58
C GLY A 452 -0.56 2.78 -43.61
N PHE A 453 -1.19 2.41 -42.49
CA PHE A 453 -1.55 3.33 -41.41
C PHE A 453 -0.28 3.76 -40.66
N ASP A 454 -0.27 4.99 -40.15
CA ASP A 454 0.60 5.36 -39.06
C ASP A 454 -0.04 4.91 -37.74
N VAL A 455 0.79 4.38 -36.84
CA VAL A 455 0.31 3.72 -35.61
C VAL A 455 0.92 4.39 -34.38
N THR A 456 0.05 4.73 -33.42
CA THR A 456 0.45 5.32 -32.15
C THR A 456 -0.08 4.47 -30.99
N LEU A 457 0.82 4.13 -30.05
CA LEU A 457 0.48 3.47 -28.78
C LEU A 457 0.88 4.39 -27.63
N SER A 458 -0.11 4.88 -26.89
CA SER A 458 0.10 5.65 -25.66
C SER A 458 -0.17 4.75 -24.47
N ASP A 459 0.84 4.57 -23.63
CA ASP A 459 0.80 3.77 -22.40
C ASP A 459 0.26 2.33 -22.60
N PRO A 460 0.76 1.54 -23.57
CA PRO A 460 0.28 0.18 -23.78
C PRO A 460 0.41 -0.65 -22.49
N PRO A 461 -0.67 -1.36 -22.06
CA PRO A 461 -0.75 -1.95 -20.72
C PRO A 461 0.28 -3.05 -20.52
N CYS A 462 1.02 -3.00 -19.42
CA CYS A 462 1.90 -4.06 -18.90
C CYS A 462 2.86 -4.66 -19.92
N ILE A 463 3.35 -3.87 -20.88
CA ILE A 463 4.20 -4.40 -21.95
C ILE A 463 5.43 -5.11 -21.38
N ASN A 464 5.85 -6.21 -21.98
CA ASN A 464 6.90 -7.09 -21.45
C ASN A 464 6.64 -7.61 -20.02
N TYR A 465 5.40 -7.52 -19.53
CA TYR A 465 5.03 -7.83 -18.14
C TYR A 465 5.89 -7.06 -17.13
N LYS A 466 6.03 -5.76 -17.34
CA LYS A 466 6.70 -4.86 -16.40
C LYS A 466 5.78 -3.71 -15.99
N TRP A 467 5.95 -3.29 -14.75
CA TRP A 467 5.40 -2.02 -14.30
C TRP A 467 6.33 -0.89 -14.77
N GLY A 468 5.74 0.16 -15.28
CA GLY A 468 6.50 1.30 -15.83
C GLY A 468 6.87 1.12 -17.30
N VAL A 469 7.59 2.12 -17.83
CA VAL A 469 7.87 2.28 -19.23
C VAL A 469 9.06 1.42 -19.68
N ASP A 470 8.80 0.25 -20.22
CA ASP A 470 9.81 -0.58 -20.87
C ASP A 470 9.35 -0.98 -22.27
N TYR A 471 9.64 -0.14 -23.26
CA TYR A 471 9.30 -0.39 -24.66
C TYR A 471 10.40 -1.13 -25.42
N SER A 472 11.29 -1.83 -24.71
CA SER A 472 12.34 -2.63 -25.35
C SER A 472 11.72 -3.69 -26.28
N GLY A 473 12.22 -3.73 -27.51
CA GLY A 473 11.75 -4.65 -28.55
C GLY A 473 10.53 -4.20 -29.35
N ILE A 474 10.00 -2.99 -29.10
CA ILE A 474 8.92 -2.40 -29.92
C ILE A 474 9.24 -1.01 -30.46
N ASN A 475 10.13 -0.26 -29.83
CA ASN A 475 10.51 1.13 -30.23
C ASN A 475 11.26 1.24 -31.57
N ASN A 476 11.65 0.13 -32.16
CA ASN A 476 12.40 0.11 -33.44
C ASN A 476 11.54 -0.43 -34.61
N ILE A 477 10.22 -0.45 -34.46
CA ILE A 477 9.30 -0.84 -35.53
C ILE A 477 8.97 0.41 -36.36
N ASP A 478 9.24 0.35 -37.64
CA ASP A 478 8.95 1.46 -38.57
C ASP A 478 7.43 1.77 -38.57
N ASN A 479 7.08 3.05 -38.59
CA ASN A 479 5.73 3.58 -38.52
C ASN A 479 4.95 3.25 -37.23
N LEU A 480 5.65 2.87 -36.15
CA LEU A 480 5.10 2.68 -34.83
C LEU A 480 5.66 3.74 -33.89
N ASN A 481 4.79 4.63 -33.42
CA ASN A 481 5.10 5.59 -32.36
C ASN A 481 4.63 5.04 -31.00
N VAL A 482 5.53 4.94 -30.02
CA VAL A 482 5.21 4.42 -28.69
C VAL A 482 5.76 5.36 -27.63
N PHE A 483 4.90 5.83 -26.72
CA PHE A 483 5.31 6.71 -25.62
C PHE A 483 4.41 6.55 -24.39
N SER A 484 4.81 7.20 -23.29
CA SER A 484 4.03 7.30 -22.07
C SER A 484 3.73 8.75 -21.74
N LEU A 485 2.48 9.02 -21.39
CA LEU A 485 2.03 10.28 -20.81
C LEU A 485 1.78 10.20 -19.31
N ASN A 486 1.68 9.00 -18.75
CA ASN A 486 1.25 8.77 -17.37
C ASN A 486 1.98 9.69 -16.37
N GLY A 487 1.24 10.63 -15.82
CA GLY A 487 1.72 11.61 -14.85
C GLY A 487 2.49 12.81 -15.44
N LYS A 488 2.73 12.89 -16.74
CA LYS A 488 3.49 13.97 -17.39
C LYS A 488 2.87 15.34 -17.16
N TYR A 489 1.55 15.42 -17.18
CA TYR A 489 0.81 16.67 -17.05
C TYR A 489 0.17 16.89 -15.67
N ARG A 490 0.44 16.01 -14.70
CA ARG A 490 -0.14 16.05 -13.35
C ARG A 490 0.06 17.41 -12.67
N ASP A 491 1.28 17.91 -12.65
CA ASP A 491 1.61 19.14 -11.92
C ASP A 491 1.05 20.39 -12.64
N LYS A 492 1.02 20.38 -13.98
CA LYS A 492 0.33 21.40 -14.75
C LYS A 492 -1.19 21.38 -14.47
N PHE A 493 -1.81 20.21 -14.44
CA PHE A 493 -3.23 20.06 -14.10
C PHE A 493 -3.53 20.62 -12.71
N LEU A 494 -2.68 20.35 -11.72
CA LEU A 494 -2.81 20.89 -10.37
C LEU A 494 -2.74 22.42 -10.36
N ALA A 495 -1.79 22.98 -11.11
CA ALA A 495 -1.61 24.43 -11.22
C ALA A 495 -2.79 25.11 -11.92
N ASP A 496 -3.21 24.60 -13.08
CA ASP A 496 -4.30 25.17 -13.89
C ASP A 496 -5.64 25.11 -13.16
N ASN A 497 -5.85 24.11 -12.31
CA ASN A 497 -7.08 23.95 -11.53
C ASN A 497 -6.99 24.48 -10.07
N ASN A 498 -5.88 25.14 -9.71
CA ASN A 498 -5.63 25.66 -8.35
C ASN A 498 -5.80 24.58 -7.25
N ILE A 499 -5.48 23.32 -7.55
CA ILE A 499 -5.60 22.21 -6.60
C ILE A 499 -4.37 22.19 -5.70
N LYS A 500 -4.56 22.46 -4.42
CA LYS A 500 -3.51 22.32 -3.40
C LYS A 500 -3.67 20.96 -2.72
N LEU A 501 -2.80 20.04 -3.02
CA LEU A 501 -2.74 18.77 -2.31
C LEU A 501 -2.05 18.96 -0.96
N ASN A 502 -2.67 18.42 0.09
CA ASN A 502 -1.95 18.15 1.34
C ASN A 502 -1.10 16.90 1.13
N ASP A 503 -0.05 17.04 0.32
CA ASP A 503 0.85 15.93 0.03
C ASP A 503 1.73 15.65 1.24
N ASN A 504 1.22 14.78 2.12
CA ASN A 504 1.94 14.26 3.28
C ASN A 504 2.58 12.90 2.99
N MET A 505 2.73 12.52 1.72
CA MET A 505 3.27 11.22 1.32
C MET A 505 4.68 11.01 1.88
N ASP A 506 5.52 12.03 1.85
CA ASP A 506 6.86 12.00 2.46
C ASP A 506 6.80 11.68 3.96
N LYS A 507 5.86 12.30 4.69
CA LYS A 507 5.66 12.05 6.13
C LYS A 507 5.19 10.61 6.39
N ILE A 508 4.38 10.06 5.50
CA ILE A 508 3.96 8.66 5.59
C ILE A 508 5.17 7.75 5.42
N ILE A 509 6.01 7.98 4.42
CA ILE A 509 7.22 7.18 4.20
C ILE A 509 8.18 7.29 5.39
N TYR A 510 8.43 8.50 5.92
CA TYR A 510 9.24 8.69 7.13
C TYR A 510 8.75 7.85 8.32
N LYS A 511 7.45 7.72 8.46
CA LYS A 511 6.82 6.97 9.55
C LYS A 511 6.79 5.46 9.30
N GLU A 512 6.42 5.06 8.10
CA GLU A 512 6.23 3.64 7.77
C GLU A 512 7.54 2.90 7.49
N MET A 513 8.60 3.58 7.01
CA MET A 513 9.88 2.95 6.68
C MET A 513 10.53 2.25 7.89
N PRO A 514 10.71 2.89 9.07
CA PRO A 514 11.25 2.21 10.24
C PRO A 514 10.40 1.02 10.67
N PHE A 515 9.06 1.16 10.59
CA PHE A 515 8.14 0.08 10.92
C PHE A 515 8.26 -1.10 9.96
N PHE A 516 8.29 -0.84 8.66
CA PHE A 516 8.47 -1.85 7.62
C PHE A 516 9.79 -2.64 7.81
N VAL A 517 10.85 -1.96 8.21
CA VAL A 517 12.14 -2.57 8.56
C VAL A 517 12.01 -3.51 9.76
N LEU A 518 11.29 -3.10 10.83
CA LEU A 518 11.08 -3.96 12.00
C LEU A 518 10.35 -5.26 11.63
N VAL A 519 9.37 -5.22 10.71
CA VAL A 519 8.69 -6.42 10.22
C VAL A 519 9.66 -7.38 9.54
N GLN A 520 10.71 -6.89 8.88
CA GLN A 520 11.69 -7.75 8.20
C GLN A 520 12.61 -8.48 9.16
N ILE A 521 13.03 -7.83 10.25
CA ILE A 521 13.99 -8.40 11.21
C ILE A 521 13.35 -9.27 12.29
N ILE A 522 12.02 -9.11 12.50
CA ILE A 522 11.31 -9.90 13.53
C ILE A 522 11.17 -11.36 13.10
N TYR A 523 10.93 -12.19 14.09
CA TYR A 523 10.66 -13.61 13.93
C TYR A 523 9.52 -13.88 12.90
N PRO A 524 9.74 -14.71 11.87
CA PRO A 524 8.78 -14.87 10.75
C PRO A 524 7.36 -15.20 11.17
N ALA A 525 7.17 -16.01 12.22
CA ALA A 525 5.83 -16.34 12.72
C ALA A 525 5.07 -15.14 13.33
N LEU A 526 5.77 -14.08 13.73
CA LEU A 526 5.18 -12.87 14.33
C LEU A 526 4.94 -11.75 13.33
N ARG A 527 5.48 -11.84 12.12
CA ARG A 527 5.41 -10.78 11.10
C ARG A 527 3.98 -10.35 10.78
N ASN A 528 3.10 -11.33 10.51
CA ASN A 528 1.70 -11.04 10.20
C ASN A 528 0.96 -10.38 11.38
N SER A 529 1.21 -10.85 12.60
CA SER A 529 0.59 -10.25 13.79
C SER A 529 1.08 -8.81 14.03
N LEU A 530 2.40 -8.58 13.89
CA LEU A 530 2.99 -7.25 14.04
C LEU A 530 2.45 -6.29 12.97
N TYR A 531 2.45 -6.71 11.71
CA TYR A 531 1.98 -5.91 10.59
C TYR A 531 0.51 -5.49 10.74
N ASN A 532 -0.38 -6.44 11.07
CA ASN A 532 -1.80 -6.15 11.24
C ASN A 532 -2.09 -5.28 12.47
N ASN A 533 -1.43 -5.52 13.61
CA ASN A 533 -1.71 -4.77 14.84
C ASN A 533 -1.26 -3.31 14.77
N LEU A 534 -0.22 -3.01 14.02
CA LEU A 534 0.31 -1.66 13.90
C LEU A 534 -0.31 -0.86 12.74
N ARG A 535 -0.97 -1.55 11.81
CA ARG A 535 -1.68 -0.90 10.68
C ARG A 535 -3.20 -0.82 10.83
N SER A 536 -3.80 -1.47 11.82
CA SER A 536 -5.26 -1.57 11.98
C SER A 536 -6.01 -0.22 12.04
N ASP A 537 -5.33 0.87 12.37
CA ASP A 537 -5.95 2.20 12.51
C ASP A 537 -5.65 3.18 11.35
N LYS A 538 -4.93 2.75 10.29
CA LYS A 538 -4.36 3.71 9.31
C LYS A 538 -4.43 3.28 7.83
N SER A 539 -5.04 2.14 7.52
CA SER A 539 -5.08 1.62 6.14
C SER A 539 -5.80 2.56 5.17
N ASP A 540 -6.86 3.22 5.63
CA ASP A 540 -7.74 3.98 4.74
C ASP A 540 -7.10 5.29 4.24
N SER A 541 -6.41 6.04 5.10
CA SER A 541 -5.80 7.32 4.69
C SER A 541 -4.61 7.17 3.72
N ASN A 542 -3.77 6.15 3.93
CA ASN A 542 -2.63 5.90 3.05
C ASN A 542 -3.09 5.40 1.67
N LEU A 543 -4.09 4.52 1.65
CA LEU A 543 -4.68 4.03 0.41
C LEU A 543 -5.33 5.18 -0.39
N ILE A 544 -6.04 6.07 0.28
CA ILE A 544 -6.70 7.21 -0.37
C ILE A 544 -5.68 8.17 -0.99
N ILE A 545 -4.55 8.43 -0.33
CA ILE A 545 -3.49 9.29 -0.90
C ILE A 545 -2.91 8.67 -2.18
N GLU A 546 -2.66 7.35 -2.17
CA GLU A 546 -2.17 6.63 -3.34
C GLU A 546 -3.19 6.62 -4.49
N MET A 547 -4.47 6.39 -4.18
CA MET A 547 -5.57 6.48 -5.14
C MET A 547 -5.69 7.88 -5.73
N ASN A 548 -5.55 8.93 -4.91
CA ASN A 548 -5.58 10.31 -5.38
C ASN A 548 -4.42 10.62 -6.34
N ASP A 549 -3.21 10.17 -6.07
CA ASP A 549 -2.07 10.39 -6.95
C ASP A 549 -2.23 9.67 -8.29
N THR A 550 -2.69 8.41 -8.29
CA THR A 550 -2.98 7.66 -9.52
C THR A 550 -4.11 8.33 -10.32
N TYR A 551 -5.18 8.76 -9.65
CA TYR A 551 -6.26 9.50 -10.29
C TYR A 551 -5.74 10.76 -10.99
N LEU A 552 -4.93 11.59 -10.31
CA LEU A 552 -4.39 12.84 -10.86
C LEU A 552 -3.48 12.61 -12.06
N LYS A 553 -2.65 11.57 -12.02
CA LYS A 553 -1.78 11.19 -13.14
C LYS A 553 -2.60 10.86 -14.39
N SER A 554 -3.64 10.05 -14.21
CA SER A 554 -4.44 9.56 -15.33
C SER A 554 -5.49 10.55 -15.81
N ILE A 555 -6.11 11.33 -14.89
CA ILE A 555 -7.12 12.33 -15.29
C ILE A 555 -6.51 13.52 -16.02
N SER A 556 -5.25 13.87 -15.72
CA SER A 556 -4.55 14.96 -16.41
C SER A 556 -4.42 14.70 -17.91
N ASP A 557 -4.20 13.46 -18.31
CA ASP A 557 -4.06 13.07 -19.71
C ASP A 557 -5.39 13.23 -20.46
N LEU A 558 -6.51 12.85 -19.82
CA LEU A 558 -7.85 13.06 -20.38
C LEU A 558 -8.27 14.53 -20.39
N TYR A 559 -7.85 15.31 -19.38
CA TYR A 559 -8.14 16.74 -19.29
C TYR A 559 -7.54 17.53 -20.46
N TYR A 560 -6.29 17.21 -20.84
CA TYR A 560 -5.57 17.85 -21.92
C TYR A 560 -5.72 17.14 -23.28
N MET A 561 -6.69 16.23 -23.42
CA MET A 561 -6.84 15.40 -24.63
C MET A 561 -7.08 16.24 -25.90
N ASN A 562 -7.72 17.41 -25.79
CA ASN A 562 -7.90 18.34 -26.91
C ASN A 562 -6.55 18.92 -27.36
N GLU A 563 -5.74 19.40 -26.43
CA GLU A 563 -4.43 19.99 -26.69
C GLU A 563 -3.40 18.96 -27.15
N LEU A 564 -3.62 17.70 -26.78
CA LEU A 564 -2.81 16.55 -27.21
C LEU A 564 -3.18 16.05 -28.61
N THR A 565 -4.28 16.55 -29.20
CA THR A 565 -4.80 16.09 -30.49
C THR A 565 -4.70 17.21 -31.53
N ASP A 566 -4.13 16.92 -32.69
CA ASP A 566 -4.23 17.74 -33.87
C ASP A 566 -4.80 16.97 -35.08
N PHE A 567 -4.91 17.66 -36.22
CA PHE A 567 -5.58 17.15 -37.40
C PHE A 567 -4.73 17.28 -38.66
N ASP A 568 -3.41 17.15 -38.53
CA ASP A 568 -2.43 17.34 -39.58
C ASP A 568 -1.98 16.05 -40.29
N ALA A 569 -2.49 14.89 -39.86
CA ALA A 569 -2.10 13.60 -40.40
C ALA A 569 -2.56 13.44 -41.86
N GLU A 570 -1.61 13.10 -42.76
CA GLU A 570 -1.86 12.86 -44.19
C GLU A 570 -2.32 11.39 -44.47
N LYS A 571 -1.98 10.46 -43.61
CA LYS A 571 -2.32 9.04 -43.72
C LYS A 571 -3.46 8.65 -42.78
N GLU A 572 -3.99 7.45 -43.01
CA GLU A 572 -4.87 6.80 -42.05
C GLU A 572 -4.16 6.54 -40.71
N GLN A 573 -4.90 6.66 -39.60
CA GLN A 573 -4.33 6.58 -38.27
C GLN A 573 -4.94 5.42 -37.48
N TYR A 574 -4.08 4.70 -36.74
CA TYR A 574 -4.51 3.82 -35.66
C TYR A 574 -3.88 4.30 -34.36
N ILE A 575 -4.70 4.66 -33.37
CA ILE A 575 -4.26 5.19 -32.10
C ILE A 575 -4.84 4.33 -30.98
N PHE A 576 -3.99 3.81 -30.11
CA PHE A 576 -4.37 3.11 -28.90
C PHE A 576 -3.93 3.92 -27.69
N ILE A 577 -4.86 4.23 -26.80
CA ILE A 577 -4.65 5.07 -25.61
C ILE A 577 -5.11 4.31 -24.38
N THR A 578 -4.22 4.10 -23.42
CA THR A 578 -4.57 3.57 -22.10
C THR A 578 -4.82 4.69 -21.12
N ASN A 579 -5.83 4.53 -20.27
CA ASN A 579 -6.08 5.42 -19.14
C ASN A 579 -6.51 4.63 -17.90
N GLU A 580 -5.90 4.95 -16.75
CA GLU A 580 -6.06 4.20 -15.50
C GLU A 580 -6.98 4.90 -14.47
N VAL A 581 -7.78 5.91 -14.86
CA VAL A 581 -8.69 6.61 -13.93
C VAL A 581 -9.62 5.64 -13.22
N CYS A 582 -10.12 4.61 -13.93
CA CYS A 582 -11.03 3.61 -13.36
C CYS A 582 -10.32 2.51 -12.57
N HIS A 583 -8.99 2.36 -12.69
CA HIS A 583 -8.24 1.29 -12.03
C HIS A 583 -8.11 1.51 -10.52
N GLN A 584 -7.83 2.75 -10.08
CA GLN A 584 -7.78 3.11 -8.66
C GLN A 584 -8.70 4.32 -8.38
N PRO A 585 -10.02 4.10 -8.36
CA PRO A 585 -10.98 5.18 -8.18
C PRO A 585 -10.87 5.79 -6.77
N THR A 586 -11.14 7.09 -6.68
CA THR A 586 -11.08 7.85 -5.43
C THR A 586 -12.37 8.63 -5.21
N PHE A 587 -12.54 9.23 -4.02
CA PHE A 587 -13.65 10.14 -3.77
C PHE A 587 -13.44 11.47 -4.48
N LEU A 588 -14.44 11.90 -5.25
CA LEU A 588 -14.43 13.16 -5.99
C LEU A 588 -15.55 14.07 -5.50
N LYS A 589 -15.37 15.38 -5.74
CA LYS A 589 -16.45 16.35 -5.59
C LYS A 589 -17.45 16.23 -6.77
N GLU A 590 -18.52 17.03 -6.71
CA GLU A 590 -19.53 17.08 -7.78
C GLU A 590 -18.95 17.56 -9.14
N ASP A 591 -17.90 18.35 -9.12
CA ASP A 591 -17.16 18.80 -10.31
C ASP A 591 -16.11 17.80 -10.82
N TYR A 592 -15.98 16.65 -10.15
CA TYR A 592 -15.00 15.58 -10.40
C TYR A 592 -13.55 15.96 -10.06
N THR A 593 -13.36 17.00 -9.25
CA THR A 593 -12.06 17.33 -8.65
C THR A 593 -11.88 16.63 -7.31
N LEU A 594 -10.63 16.58 -6.81
CA LEU A 594 -10.33 16.02 -5.50
C LEU A 594 -10.81 16.95 -4.38
N PRO A 595 -11.41 16.42 -3.29
CA PRO A 595 -11.72 17.20 -2.11
C PRO A 595 -10.43 17.63 -1.39
N ALA A 596 -10.43 18.84 -0.81
CA ALA A 596 -9.30 19.34 -0.02
C ALA A 596 -9.07 18.53 1.28
N ASP A 597 -10.14 17.97 1.85
CA ASP A 597 -10.14 17.05 2.99
C ASP A 597 -11.10 15.90 2.68
N ILE A 598 -10.70 14.67 3.02
CA ILE A 598 -11.51 13.45 2.82
C ILE A 598 -12.84 13.51 3.60
N ASN A 599 -12.88 14.27 4.70
CA ASN A 599 -14.10 14.51 5.48
C ASN A 599 -15.07 15.49 4.82
N ASP A 600 -14.63 16.26 3.82
CA ASP A 600 -15.45 17.15 3.00
C ASP A 600 -16.15 16.43 1.85
N SER A 601 -16.59 15.16 2.05
CA SER A 601 -17.34 14.45 1.04
C SER A 601 -18.66 15.16 0.76
N CYS A 602 -18.72 15.91 -0.35
CA CYS A 602 -19.89 16.65 -0.81
C CYS A 602 -21.05 15.76 -1.26
N TRP A 603 -20.85 14.43 -1.25
CA TRP A 603 -21.83 13.42 -1.69
C TRP A 603 -22.79 12.97 -0.57
N LYS A 604 -23.32 13.90 0.19
CA LYS A 604 -24.29 13.63 1.28
C LYS A 604 -25.56 12.92 0.83
N ASN A 605 -25.89 12.98 -0.46
CA ASN A 605 -27.12 12.43 -1.02
C ASN A 605 -27.05 10.94 -1.42
N PHE A 606 -25.87 10.32 -1.41
CA PHE A 606 -25.67 8.90 -1.80
C PHE A 606 -25.61 7.94 -0.60
N LYS A 607 -26.43 8.15 0.41
CA LYS A 607 -26.49 7.30 1.61
C LYS A 607 -26.87 5.83 1.36
N THR A 608 -27.42 5.53 0.19
CA THR A 608 -27.92 4.19 -0.18
C THR A 608 -26.97 3.39 -1.07
N VAL A 609 -25.95 4.02 -1.65
CA VAL A 609 -24.94 3.36 -2.52
C VAL A 609 -23.69 3.06 -1.70
N SER A 610 -23.14 1.86 -1.84
CA SER A 610 -21.87 1.54 -1.18
C SER A 610 -20.77 2.49 -1.67
N ASN A 611 -19.87 2.90 -0.78
CA ASN A 611 -18.74 3.78 -1.14
C ASN A 611 -17.94 3.25 -2.32
N ALA A 612 -17.77 1.92 -2.42
CA ALA A 612 -17.08 1.29 -3.52
C ALA A 612 -17.79 1.50 -4.88
N VAL A 613 -19.11 1.36 -4.94
CA VAL A 613 -19.88 1.63 -6.17
C VAL A 613 -19.80 3.11 -6.52
N LEU A 614 -19.90 3.99 -5.51
CA LEU A 614 -19.86 5.44 -5.71
C LEU A 614 -18.53 5.88 -6.34
N ILE A 615 -17.38 5.52 -5.74
CA ILE A 615 -16.07 5.96 -6.24
C ILE A 615 -15.77 5.43 -7.65
N ASN A 616 -16.18 4.17 -7.96
CA ASN A 616 -16.02 3.62 -9.30
C ASN A 616 -16.96 4.31 -10.32
N SER A 617 -18.19 4.63 -9.92
CA SER A 617 -19.12 5.41 -10.75
C SER A 617 -18.59 6.82 -11.03
N GLN A 618 -18.01 7.50 -10.02
CA GLN A 618 -17.40 8.81 -10.16
C GLN A 618 -16.20 8.77 -11.12
N ALA A 619 -15.33 7.77 -10.98
CA ALA A 619 -14.14 7.62 -11.83
C ALA A 619 -14.53 7.41 -13.31
N LEU A 620 -15.51 6.52 -13.58
CA LEU A 620 -16.02 6.33 -14.94
C LEU A 620 -16.67 7.60 -15.49
N THR A 621 -17.50 8.27 -14.69
CA THR A 621 -18.17 9.51 -15.11
C THR A 621 -17.16 10.63 -15.40
N ALA A 622 -16.11 10.76 -14.58
CA ALA A 622 -15.01 11.70 -14.83
C ALA A 622 -14.30 11.40 -16.16
N SER A 623 -13.99 10.15 -16.43
CA SER A 623 -13.37 9.72 -17.69
C SER A 623 -14.26 10.07 -18.88
N LEU A 624 -15.54 9.71 -18.83
CA LEU A 624 -16.49 9.97 -19.91
C LEU A 624 -16.75 11.47 -20.11
N LYS A 625 -16.71 12.30 -19.06
CA LYS A 625 -16.82 13.76 -19.13
C LYS A 625 -15.72 14.37 -20.02
N PHE A 626 -14.47 13.96 -19.80
CA PHE A 626 -13.36 14.51 -20.59
C PHE A 626 -13.27 13.90 -21.98
N ILE A 627 -13.58 12.60 -22.12
CA ILE A 627 -13.73 11.96 -23.43
C ILE A 627 -14.87 12.62 -24.21
N GLY A 628 -15.99 12.97 -23.58
CA GLY A 628 -17.09 13.70 -24.20
C GLY A 628 -16.68 15.06 -24.74
N LYS A 629 -15.86 15.84 -23.99
CA LYS A 629 -15.29 17.09 -24.46
C LYS A 629 -14.37 16.90 -25.67
N TRP A 630 -13.56 15.84 -25.66
CA TRP A 630 -12.73 15.51 -26.81
C TRP A 630 -13.57 15.07 -28.01
N ILE A 631 -14.66 14.34 -27.82
CA ILE A 631 -15.61 14.01 -28.89
C ILE A 631 -16.21 15.29 -29.50
N ASP A 632 -16.60 16.26 -28.67
CA ASP A 632 -17.10 17.53 -29.17
C ASP A 632 -16.03 18.28 -29.98
N TYR A 633 -14.77 18.26 -29.51
CA TYR A 633 -13.62 18.81 -30.23
C TYR A 633 -13.41 18.14 -31.61
N LEU A 634 -13.61 16.81 -31.71
CA LEU A 634 -13.57 16.09 -32.99
C LEU A 634 -14.71 16.54 -33.93
N LYS A 635 -15.92 16.76 -33.39
CA LYS A 635 -17.07 17.27 -34.15
C LYS A 635 -16.85 18.69 -34.69
N GLU A 636 -16.32 19.58 -33.84
CA GLU A 636 -16.01 20.96 -34.18
C GLU A 636 -14.95 21.06 -35.29
N ASN A 637 -14.09 20.05 -35.45
CA ASN A 637 -13.03 20.01 -36.45
C ASN A 637 -13.31 19.13 -37.66
N ASP A 638 -14.56 18.65 -37.83
CA ASP A 638 -15.00 17.79 -38.94
C ASP A 638 -14.26 16.44 -39.05
N VAL A 639 -13.76 15.91 -37.93
CA VAL A 639 -12.99 14.63 -37.86
C VAL A 639 -13.79 13.51 -37.24
N TYR A 640 -14.95 13.83 -36.66
CA TYR A 640 -15.76 12.84 -35.95
C TYR A 640 -16.30 11.72 -36.86
N ASP A 641 -16.83 12.07 -38.05
CA ASP A 641 -17.47 11.10 -38.93
C ASP A 641 -16.49 10.09 -39.52
N ASN A 642 -15.28 10.50 -39.86
CA ASN A 642 -14.23 9.62 -40.40
C ASN A 642 -13.41 8.90 -39.29
N THR A 643 -13.80 9.04 -38.01
CA THR A 643 -13.11 8.43 -36.88
C THR A 643 -13.99 7.32 -36.26
N ARG A 644 -13.47 6.08 -36.21
CA ARG A 644 -14.01 5.01 -35.40
C ARG A 644 -13.44 5.11 -34.00
N ILE A 645 -14.30 5.13 -32.97
CA ILE A 645 -13.89 5.22 -31.56
C ILE A 645 -14.39 3.98 -30.84
N ILE A 646 -13.47 3.27 -30.16
CA ILE A 646 -13.77 2.08 -29.35
C ILE A 646 -13.35 2.38 -27.91
N ILE A 647 -14.31 2.39 -26.99
CA ILE A 647 -14.03 2.52 -25.56
C ILE A 647 -14.23 1.13 -24.95
N VAL A 648 -13.17 0.56 -24.38
CA VAL A 648 -13.14 -0.81 -23.89
C VAL A 648 -12.37 -0.91 -22.58
N ALA A 649 -12.73 -1.89 -21.73
CA ALA A 649 -11.94 -2.31 -20.59
C ALA A 649 -11.48 -3.76 -20.74
N ASP A 650 -10.44 -4.12 -20.02
CA ASP A 650 -9.93 -5.50 -19.96
C ASP A 650 -10.79 -6.38 -19.05
N HIS A 651 -11.19 -5.88 -17.88
CA HIS A 651 -12.06 -6.55 -16.91
C HIS A 651 -12.89 -5.55 -16.09
N GLY A 652 -13.79 -6.05 -15.25
CA GLY A 652 -14.54 -5.26 -14.27
C GLY A 652 -13.90 -5.31 -12.86
N PHE A 653 -14.76 -5.23 -11.83
CA PHE A 653 -14.33 -5.30 -10.43
C PHE A 653 -15.41 -5.93 -9.54
N ASN A 654 -15.02 -6.41 -8.35
CA ASN A 654 -15.94 -7.03 -7.39
C ASN A 654 -16.85 -5.99 -6.72
N LEU A 655 -17.88 -5.57 -7.43
CA LEU A 655 -18.88 -4.63 -6.93
C LEU A 655 -20.28 -5.25 -6.95
N PRO A 656 -21.16 -4.84 -6.04
CA PRO A 656 -22.57 -5.21 -6.08
C PRO A 656 -23.30 -4.42 -7.18
N ILE A 657 -23.13 -4.87 -8.43
CA ILE A 657 -23.80 -4.26 -9.60
C ILE A 657 -25.23 -4.76 -9.67
N GLU A 658 -26.17 -3.84 -9.91
CA GLU A 658 -27.62 -4.09 -9.90
C GLU A 658 -28.07 -5.24 -10.80
N VAL A 659 -27.48 -5.36 -12.00
CA VAL A 659 -27.84 -6.41 -12.98
C VAL A 659 -27.53 -7.83 -12.50
N PHE A 660 -26.63 -7.99 -11.52
CA PHE A 660 -26.27 -9.29 -10.94
C PHE A 660 -26.82 -9.52 -9.52
N LYS A 661 -27.67 -8.63 -9.01
CA LYS A 661 -28.14 -8.68 -7.61
C LYS A 661 -28.90 -9.96 -7.24
N ASN A 662 -29.55 -10.58 -8.21
CA ASN A 662 -30.35 -11.79 -8.02
C ASN A 662 -29.56 -13.08 -8.23
N PHE A 663 -28.27 -13.00 -8.60
CA PHE A 663 -27.42 -14.16 -8.81
C PHE A 663 -27.14 -14.87 -7.50
N SER A 664 -27.07 -16.19 -7.52
CA SER A 664 -26.87 -17.03 -6.36
C SER A 664 -25.51 -16.77 -5.69
N SER A 665 -25.51 -16.27 -4.46
CA SER A 665 -24.30 -16.09 -3.67
C SER A 665 -23.55 -17.41 -3.41
N LYS A 666 -24.21 -18.55 -3.50
CA LYS A 666 -23.60 -19.87 -3.39
C LYS A 666 -22.80 -20.24 -4.63
N LYS A 667 -23.31 -19.91 -5.83
CA LYS A 667 -22.62 -20.16 -7.12
C LYS A 667 -21.42 -19.23 -7.29
N PHE A 668 -21.56 -17.97 -6.91
CA PHE A 668 -20.55 -16.92 -7.04
C PHE A 668 -19.91 -16.54 -5.70
N SER A 669 -19.71 -17.52 -4.80
CA SER A 669 -19.20 -17.27 -3.45
C SER A 669 -17.75 -16.74 -3.40
N SER A 670 -16.94 -17.09 -4.38
CA SER A 670 -15.54 -16.70 -4.46
C SER A 670 -15.29 -15.56 -5.46
N VAL A 671 -16.04 -15.51 -6.55
CA VAL A 671 -15.82 -14.54 -7.65
C VAL A 671 -17.14 -14.01 -8.16
N SER A 672 -17.39 -12.72 -8.00
CA SER A 672 -18.58 -12.05 -8.51
C SER A 672 -18.56 -11.94 -10.05
N PRO A 673 -19.69 -12.09 -10.76
CA PRO A 673 -19.79 -11.83 -12.19
C PRO A 673 -19.32 -10.43 -12.60
N ALA A 674 -19.44 -9.45 -11.72
CA ALA A 674 -19.02 -8.08 -11.96
C ALA A 674 -17.50 -7.95 -12.24
N TRP A 675 -16.65 -8.91 -11.81
CA TRP A 675 -15.24 -8.97 -12.17
C TRP A 675 -15.01 -9.16 -13.69
N TYR A 676 -15.93 -9.82 -14.36
CA TYR A 676 -15.86 -10.15 -15.78
C TYR A 676 -16.70 -9.20 -16.65
N TYR A 677 -17.10 -8.03 -16.13
CA TYR A 677 -18.05 -7.14 -16.75
C TYR A 677 -17.41 -5.82 -17.23
N PRO A 678 -16.58 -5.86 -18.30
CA PRO A 678 -15.89 -4.69 -18.84
C PRO A 678 -16.82 -3.83 -19.70
N ILE A 679 -16.62 -2.51 -19.72
CA ILE A 679 -17.31 -1.59 -20.63
C ILE A 679 -16.94 -1.87 -22.08
N LEU A 680 -17.91 -1.73 -22.98
CA LEU A 680 -17.71 -1.72 -24.43
C LEU A 680 -18.69 -0.74 -25.10
N LEU A 681 -18.13 0.32 -25.69
CA LEU A 681 -18.82 1.34 -26.46
C LEU A 681 -18.13 1.50 -27.80
N VAL A 682 -18.88 1.56 -28.87
CA VAL A 682 -18.33 1.67 -30.25
C VAL A 682 -19.04 2.76 -31.02
N LYS A 683 -18.30 3.70 -31.57
CA LYS A 683 -18.75 4.64 -32.59
C LYS A 683 -18.10 4.26 -33.92
N ASP A 684 -18.89 3.86 -34.90
CA ASP A 684 -18.38 3.51 -36.22
C ASP A 684 -18.30 4.73 -37.16
N PHE A 685 -17.62 4.57 -38.28
CA PHE A 685 -17.55 5.60 -39.31
C PHE A 685 -18.97 6.04 -39.75
N ASN A 686 -19.18 7.35 -39.87
CA ASN A 686 -20.43 7.98 -40.28
C ASN A 686 -21.67 7.58 -39.45
N SER A 687 -21.48 7.00 -38.26
CA SER A 687 -22.60 6.69 -37.37
C SER A 687 -23.10 7.97 -36.69
N SER A 688 -24.43 8.09 -36.58
CA SER A 688 -25.12 9.26 -36.03
C SER A 688 -26.38 8.86 -35.27
N GLY A 689 -27.03 9.83 -34.64
CA GLY A 689 -28.24 9.64 -33.83
C GLY A 689 -27.91 9.29 -32.38
N ASP A 690 -28.97 8.95 -31.62
CA ASP A 690 -28.85 8.63 -30.20
C ASP A 690 -28.02 7.36 -29.93
N ILE A 691 -27.54 7.21 -28.71
CA ILE A 691 -26.83 6.01 -28.27
C ILE A 691 -27.72 4.79 -28.46
N LYS A 692 -27.27 3.83 -29.27
CA LYS A 692 -27.96 2.55 -29.51
C LYS A 692 -27.52 1.54 -28.45
N VAL A 693 -28.43 0.66 -28.06
CA VAL A 693 -28.15 -0.47 -27.19
C VAL A 693 -28.20 -1.75 -28.01
N ASP A 694 -27.11 -2.50 -28.04
CA ASP A 694 -27.03 -3.80 -28.70
C ASP A 694 -26.73 -4.90 -27.66
N ASN A 695 -27.67 -5.80 -27.47
CA ASN A 695 -27.59 -6.90 -26.51
C ASN A 695 -26.91 -8.16 -27.07
N THR A 696 -26.31 -8.09 -28.24
CA THR A 696 -25.49 -9.19 -28.79
C THR A 696 -24.41 -9.59 -27.78
N PHE A 697 -24.22 -10.90 -27.59
CA PHE A 697 -23.17 -11.42 -26.74
C PHE A 697 -21.80 -11.03 -27.28
N MET A 698 -21.04 -10.26 -26.47
CA MET A 698 -19.74 -9.73 -26.81
C MET A 698 -18.70 -10.14 -25.78
N THR A 699 -17.46 -10.12 -26.21
CA THR A 699 -16.29 -10.22 -25.33
C THR A 699 -15.33 -9.05 -25.58
N ASN A 700 -14.43 -8.78 -24.66
CA ASN A 700 -13.39 -7.77 -24.90
C ASN A 700 -12.42 -8.17 -26.05
N ALA A 701 -12.32 -9.47 -26.41
CA ALA A 701 -11.54 -9.93 -27.57
C ALA A 701 -12.16 -9.50 -28.91
N ASP A 702 -13.45 -9.12 -28.94
CA ASP A 702 -14.09 -8.57 -30.14
C ASP A 702 -13.51 -7.22 -30.57
N THR A 703 -12.79 -6.52 -29.68
CA THR A 703 -12.08 -5.24 -29.96
C THR A 703 -11.22 -5.33 -31.20
N LEU A 704 -10.46 -6.42 -31.37
CA LEU A 704 -9.64 -6.66 -32.56
C LEU A 704 -10.49 -6.65 -33.85
N PHE A 705 -11.61 -7.32 -33.83
CA PHE A 705 -12.49 -7.46 -35.01
C PHE A 705 -13.24 -6.16 -35.31
N ILE A 706 -13.70 -5.46 -34.29
CA ILE A 706 -14.35 -4.15 -34.41
C ILE A 706 -13.35 -3.14 -34.99
N ALA A 707 -12.10 -3.10 -34.48
CA ALA A 707 -11.10 -2.14 -34.96
C ALA A 707 -10.78 -2.31 -36.44
N LYS A 708 -10.69 -3.54 -36.92
CA LYS A 708 -10.34 -3.85 -38.32
C LYS A 708 -11.52 -3.89 -39.32
N GLU A 709 -12.79 -3.86 -38.86
CA GLU A 709 -13.95 -4.05 -39.69
C GLU A 709 -14.06 -3.03 -40.83
N GLY A 710 -14.30 -3.46 -42.04
CA GLY A 710 -14.45 -2.59 -43.22
C GLY A 710 -13.19 -1.84 -43.69
N LEU A 711 -12.02 -2.20 -43.17
CA LEU A 711 -10.75 -1.58 -43.54
C LEU A 711 -9.87 -2.42 -44.46
N GLY A 712 -10.27 -3.64 -44.78
CA GLY A 712 -9.54 -4.54 -45.66
C GLY A 712 -8.15 -4.94 -45.11
N LEU A 713 -8.00 -5.03 -43.76
CA LEU A 713 -6.82 -5.58 -43.11
C LEU A 713 -6.79 -7.12 -43.28
N GLU A 714 -5.58 -7.67 -43.31
CA GLU A 714 -5.39 -9.13 -43.35
C GLU A 714 -6.14 -9.84 -42.22
N ASN A 715 -6.67 -11.04 -42.51
CA ASN A 715 -7.35 -11.88 -41.51
C ASN A 715 -6.41 -12.97 -40.96
N ILE A 716 -5.12 -12.71 -40.92
CA ILE A 716 -4.08 -13.64 -40.47
C ILE A 716 -3.30 -12.98 -39.36
N ASN A 717 -3.11 -13.72 -38.26
CA ASN A 717 -2.27 -13.27 -37.14
C ASN A 717 -0.80 -13.16 -37.60
N PRO A 718 -0.17 -11.98 -37.51
CA PRO A 718 1.18 -11.78 -38.03
C PRO A 718 2.28 -12.55 -37.28
N PHE A 719 1.98 -13.09 -36.11
CA PHE A 719 2.94 -13.79 -35.25
C PHE A 719 2.82 -15.31 -35.29
N THR A 720 1.59 -15.81 -35.45
CA THR A 720 1.31 -17.26 -35.44
C THR A 720 1.02 -17.81 -36.83
N GLY A 721 0.63 -16.95 -37.77
CA GLY A 721 0.20 -17.33 -39.10
C GLY A 721 -1.22 -17.93 -39.17
N ASN A 722 -1.91 -18.00 -38.04
CA ASN A 722 -3.26 -18.53 -37.97
C ASN A 722 -4.30 -17.53 -38.47
N GLU A 723 -5.45 -18.03 -38.94
CA GLU A 723 -6.58 -17.18 -39.28
C GLU A 723 -7.22 -16.59 -38.02
N LEU A 724 -7.43 -15.27 -38.02
CA LEU A 724 -8.13 -14.58 -36.94
C LEU A 724 -9.62 -14.89 -37.01
N LYS A 725 -10.17 -15.57 -35.98
CA LYS A 725 -11.58 -16.01 -35.90
C LYS A 725 -12.25 -15.51 -34.63
N LYS A 726 -13.55 -15.21 -34.75
CA LYS A 726 -14.42 -14.97 -33.59
C LYS A 726 -14.87 -16.31 -33.00
N GLU A 727 -14.24 -16.73 -31.90
CA GLU A 727 -14.54 -18.03 -31.26
C GLU A 727 -15.47 -17.85 -30.05
N LYS A 728 -16.72 -17.47 -30.30
CA LYS A 728 -17.73 -17.27 -29.24
C LYS A 728 -19.12 -17.84 -29.53
N SER A 729 -19.30 -18.52 -30.66
CA SER A 729 -20.59 -19.07 -31.08
C SER A 729 -21.20 -20.05 -30.07
N ASN A 730 -20.35 -20.81 -29.38
CA ASN A 730 -20.75 -21.78 -28.35
C ASN A 730 -20.51 -21.27 -26.91
N GLY A 731 -20.24 -19.98 -26.73
CA GLY A 731 -19.83 -19.42 -25.47
C GLY A 731 -18.30 -19.33 -25.35
N VAL A 732 -17.82 -18.86 -24.18
CA VAL A 732 -16.41 -18.67 -23.89
C VAL A 732 -16.05 -19.12 -22.45
N ASP A 733 -14.86 -19.64 -22.29
CA ASP A 733 -14.34 -20.01 -20.98
C ASP A 733 -13.61 -18.81 -20.36
N ILE A 734 -13.97 -18.46 -19.14
CA ILE A 734 -13.40 -17.33 -18.39
C ILE A 734 -12.82 -17.79 -17.08
N TYR A 735 -11.73 -17.14 -16.64
CA TYR A 735 -10.92 -17.59 -15.54
C TYR A 735 -10.68 -16.50 -14.50
N HIS A 736 -10.63 -16.88 -13.22
CA HIS A 736 -10.22 -15.96 -12.17
C HIS A 736 -8.69 -15.87 -12.08
N CYS A 737 -8.18 -14.64 -12.12
CA CYS A 737 -6.77 -14.35 -11.95
C CYS A 737 -6.39 -14.49 -10.46
N LYS A 738 -5.43 -15.34 -10.13
CA LYS A 738 -4.95 -15.45 -8.75
C LYS A 738 -4.23 -14.17 -8.33
N ILE A 739 -4.35 -13.78 -7.05
CA ILE A 739 -3.75 -12.55 -6.51
C ILE A 739 -2.25 -12.43 -6.83
N VAL A 740 -1.50 -13.55 -6.78
CA VAL A 740 -0.07 -13.54 -7.14
C VAL A 740 0.18 -13.27 -8.62
N GLU A 741 -0.78 -13.59 -9.48
CA GLU A 741 -0.71 -13.42 -10.93
C GLU A 741 -1.15 -12.03 -11.41
N THR A 742 -1.72 -11.21 -10.53
CA THR A 742 -1.93 -9.79 -10.81
C THR A 742 -0.62 -9.02 -10.84
N ASN A 743 0.45 -9.58 -10.25
CA ASN A 743 1.79 -9.03 -10.40
C ASN A 743 2.40 -9.44 -11.73
N VAL A 744 2.43 -8.50 -12.66
CA VAL A 744 2.96 -8.71 -14.01
C VAL A 744 4.44 -9.11 -14.01
N GLU A 745 5.27 -8.52 -13.16
CA GLU A 745 6.70 -8.85 -13.07
C GLU A 745 6.93 -10.28 -12.56
N TYR A 746 6.09 -10.76 -11.64
CA TYR A 746 6.11 -12.16 -11.22
C TYR A 746 5.77 -13.10 -12.38
N MET A 747 4.86 -12.67 -13.26
CA MET A 747 4.41 -13.47 -14.41
C MET A 747 5.36 -13.39 -15.61
N ALA A 748 6.27 -12.42 -15.65
CA ALA A 748 7.17 -12.19 -16.79
C ALA A 748 7.96 -13.44 -17.22
N ASP A 749 8.47 -14.19 -16.24
CA ASP A 749 9.27 -15.40 -16.43
C ASP A 749 8.44 -16.70 -16.42
N LYS A 750 7.11 -16.62 -16.36
CA LYS A 750 6.23 -17.78 -16.42
C LYS A 750 5.84 -18.10 -17.86
N THR A 751 5.46 -19.36 -18.06
CA THR A 751 4.96 -19.82 -19.37
C THR A 751 3.46 -20.07 -19.38
N LYS A 752 2.81 -20.07 -18.20
CA LYS A 752 1.39 -20.37 -18.02
C LYS A 752 0.78 -19.60 -16.86
N PHE A 753 -0.52 -19.32 -16.96
CA PHE A 753 -1.39 -18.94 -15.85
C PHE A 753 -1.87 -20.15 -15.05
N THR A 754 -2.26 -19.96 -13.80
CA THR A 754 -2.95 -20.97 -13.00
C THR A 754 -4.44 -20.89 -13.30
N LEU A 755 -4.95 -21.76 -14.16
CA LEU A 755 -6.38 -21.81 -14.47
C LEU A 755 -7.09 -22.76 -13.50
N ASP A 756 -7.72 -22.18 -12.47
CA ASP A 756 -8.46 -22.94 -11.46
C ASP A 756 -9.92 -23.12 -11.91
N LYS A 757 -10.27 -24.34 -12.33
CA LYS A 757 -11.62 -24.67 -12.82
C LYS A 757 -12.71 -24.56 -11.75
N ASN A 758 -12.36 -24.51 -10.46
CA ASN A 758 -13.34 -24.25 -9.39
C ASN A 758 -13.80 -22.79 -9.35
N GLU A 759 -13.01 -21.88 -9.92
CA GLU A 759 -13.26 -20.44 -9.99
C GLU A 759 -13.38 -19.96 -11.46
N ALA A 760 -13.76 -20.85 -12.36
CA ALA A 760 -13.88 -20.61 -13.78
C ALA A 760 -15.27 -20.99 -14.30
N TYR A 761 -15.74 -20.27 -15.31
CA TYR A 761 -17.08 -20.45 -15.87
C TYR A 761 -17.02 -20.53 -17.39
N HIS A 762 -17.89 -21.34 -17.96
CA HIS A 762 -18.30 -21.23 -19.35
C HIS A 762 -19.49 -20.28 -19.43
N VAL A 763 -19.36 -19.21 -20.21
CA VAL A 763 -20.41 -18.17 -20.33
C VAL A 763 -20.86 -18.08 -21.79
N LYS A 764 -22.19 -18.01 -22.01
CA LYS A 764 -22.80 -17.97 -23.35
C LYS A 764 -23.99 -17.02 -23.41
N GLU A 765 -24.33 -16.61 -24.62
CA GLU A 765 -25.57 -15.90 -25.00
C GLU A 765 -25.85 -14.62 -24.18
N ASN A 766 -26.44 -14.75 -23.00
CA ASN A 766 -26.87 -13.62 -22.18
C ASN A 766 -26.25 -13.71 -20.77
N ILE A 767 -25.32 -12.78 -20.47
CA ILE A 767 -24.62 -12.75 -19.19
C ILE A 767 -25.51 -12.36 -18.00
N PHE A 768 -26.72 -11.86 -18.27
CA PHE A 768 -27.70 -11.49 -17.22
C PHE A 768 -28.59 -12.65 -16.79
N ASP A 769 -28.47 -13.80 -17.46
CA ASP A 769 -29.09 -15.06 -17.03
C ASP A 769 -28.06 -15.93 -16.34
N GLU A 770 -28.27 -16.19 -15.03
CA GLU A 770 -27.39 -17.02 -14.22
C GLU A 770 -27.18 -18.42 -14.80
N ASN A 771 -28.13 -18.96 -15.52
CA ASN A 771 -28.06 -20.29 -16.14
C ASN A 771 -27.04 -20.35 -17.28
N ASN A 772 -26.70 -19.23 -17.87
CA ASN A 772 -25.68 -19.12 -18.91
C ASN A 772 -24.23 -19.09 -18.35
N TRP A 773 -24.07 -19.08 -17.05
CA TRP A 773 -22.78 -19.19 -16.36
C TRP A 773 -22.59 -20.60 -15.81
N ILE A 774 -21.97 -21.49 -16.56
CA ILE A 774 -21.81 -22.89 -16.20
C ILE A 774 -20.41 -23.08 -15.57
N PRO A 775 -20.30 -23.52 -14.31
CA PRO A 775 -18.99 -23.77 -13.70
C PRO A 775 -18.20 -24.82 -14.50
N LEU A 776 -16.95 -24.56 -14.87
CA LEU A 776 -16.15 -25.49 -15.70
C LEU A 776 -15.95 -26.86 -15.03
N LYS A 777 -15.89 -26.91 -13.72
CA LYS A 777 -15.84 -28.15 -12.95
C LYS A 777 -17.06 -29.07 -13.16
N ASP A 778 -18.21 -28.51 -13.50
CA ASP A 778 -19.46 -29.29 -13.69
C ASP A 778 -19.57 -29.83 -15.11
N LEU A 779 -19.11 -29.09 -16.12
CA LEU A 779 -19.00 -29.56 -17.51
C LEU A 779 -18.08 -30.79 -17.64
N GLU A 780 -17.03 -30.90 -16.88
CA GLU A 780 -16.15 -32.07 -16.90
C GLU A 780 -16.81 -33.34 -16.33
N LYS A 781 -17.72 -33.18 -15.36
CA LYS A 781 -18.46 -34.33 -14.78
C LYS A 781 -19.49 -34.91 -15.74
N GLU A 782 -20.04 -34.08 -16.63
CA GLU A 782 -21.06 -34.52 -17.61
C GLU A 782 -20.45 -35.15 -18.87
N GLY A 783 -19.10 -35.25 -18.95
CA GLY A 783 -18.44 -35.98 -20.05
C GLY A 783 -18.47 -35.28 -21.40
N VAL A 784 -18.82 -33.99 -21.43
CA VAL A 784 -18.77 -33.18 -22.65
C VAL A 784 -17.31 -32.80 -22.90
N LYS A 785 -16.57 -33.66 -23.57
CA LYS A 785 -15.31 -33.30 -24.23
C LYS A 785 -15.68 -32.38 -25.39
N ASN A 786 -15.25 -31.13 -25.31
CA ASN A 786 -15.23 -30.26 -26.46
C ASN A 786 -14.21 -30.85 -27.46
N GLU A 787 -14.72 -31.36 -28.58
CA GLU A 787 -13.92 -31.66 -29.79
C GLU A 787 -13.49 -30.34 -30.44
#